data_e9fe8307f9d62bcbd91ecadf8c51975d
#
_entry.id   e9fe8307f9d62bcbd91ecadf8c51975d
#
_cell.length_a   1.000
_cell.length_b   1.000
_cell.length_c   1.000
_cell.angle_alpha   90.00
_cell.angle_beta   90.00
_cell.angle_gamma   90.00
#
_symmetry.space_group_name_H-M   'P 1'
#
loop_
_entity.id
_entity.type
_entity.pdbx_description
1 polymer ?
#
loop_
_entity_poly.entity_id
_entity_poly.type
_entity_poly.pdbx_seq_one_letter_code
_entity_poly.pdbx_strand_id
1 'polypeptide(L)'
;MKKRLSIGLSMALLASSSLTAMAHDHEGHGKKKDSHKKIESVEFSSMKAPDNIKNMVKTYTTATVKVTYKDGTVKELPLNYDQLYLSKDKIVSNKGEMIPAGTPIDVNGDPIMDTSIPGNPSYFISDAPDSNSLLTKGNKSFMISHFEYDSQNNAGERISGLPASMTLSELDQDKKSGKLSVKEAHKIDFSSVDGLWNPCNGSTTDWGTHLGSEEYEPDAREFADKDSDAYKEVSNFAKYYFNDESKANPYNYGWIPEISVSHDGEPSVVKHYSTGRFSHEMMKVLPDNKTALFGDDGGNTMMFMYVADKAEDFSAGTLYAAKFEQTGTEKGGSGDLNWIKLGHGTDKEISDIIDSGVTFNDIFETTEEPTEGFTAVKTNSHDSVEYLKVKPGKEKAAAFLEPRRYGAILGATSEFNKMEGLAVNAEDHKAYMAISYQEGSMEKQEGAVQDDIQLPNIESGVTYELNLQEGQADRDDEKIESDYVPASMNGFVLGEDLSSPDGLGNTANPDLVANPDNLSYSEDLNTLFIGEDSGMHTNNFVWAYDVKTKKLSRILSVPVGAEATGLRAVDSMKDSNYVLSNYQHPGADLDEKEITAVDKNELEQAMKDTLGIMETGGVGYISGIPGMDTKGEHHHKGHYDHKEEDRKDHDSKK
;
A
#
# COMPACT_ATOMS: atom_id res chain seq x y z
N MET A 1 35.28 48.16 -33.08
CA MET A 1 35.20 47.88 -34.53
C MET A 1 34.75 46.45 -34.75
N LYS A 2 33.50 46.32 -35.22
CA LYS A 2 33.02 45.47 -36.34
C LYS A 2 33.69 44.10 -36.51
N LYS A 3 33.00 42.93 -36.55
CA LYS A 3 31.86 42.59 -37.43
C LYS A 3 31.14 41.35 -36.89
N ARG A 4 29.81 41.32 -37.05
CA ARG A 4 28.92 40.15 -36.98
C ARG A 4 29.18 39.23 -38.17
N LEU A 5 29.10 37.91 -37.95
CA LEU A 5 28.81 36.98 -39.04
C LEU A 5 27.75 35.99 -38.53
N SER A 6 26.60 36.06 -39.14
CA SER A 6 25.49 35.09 -38.98
C SER A 6 25.67 34.01 -40.05
N ILE A 7 25.59 32.76 -39.64
CA ILE A 7 25.46 31.64 -40.58
C ILE A 7 24.14 30.93 -40.25
N GLY A 8 23.22 31.02 -41.21
CA GLY A 8 21.97 30.30 -41.19
C GLY A 8 22.19 28.83 -41.59
N LEU A 9 21.52 27.94 -40.93
CA LEU A 9 21.45 26.53 -41.30
C LEU A 9 20.04 26.20 -41.76
N SER A 10 19.93 25.83 -43.03
CA SER A 10 18.68 25.45 -43.69
C SER A 10 18.28 24.05 -43.30
N MET A 11 17.05 23.89 -42.83
CA MET A 11 16.39 22.58 -42.70
C MET A 11 15.89 22.11 -44.07
N ALA A 12 16.31 20.93 -44.49
CA ALA A 12 15.73 20.22 -45.61
C ALA A 12 14.63 19.30 -45.11
N LEU A 13 13.36 19.62 -45.45
CA LEU A 13 12.24 18.68 -45.30
C LEU A 13 12.24 17.72 -46.49
N LEU A 14 12.31 16.42 -46.19
CA LEU A 14 11.96 15.38 -47.16
C LEU A 14 10.48 15.02 -46.97
N ALA A 15 9.65 15.48 -47.89
CA ALA A 15 8.26 15.04 -47.99
C ALA A 15 8.19 13.85 -48.95
N SER A 16 7.70 12.71 -48.44
CA SER A 16 7.27 11.59 -49.27
C SER A 16 5.77 11.73 -49.55
N SER A 17 5.43 11.98 -50.80
CA SER A 17 4.06 12.03 -51.30
C SER A 17 3.59 10.62 -51.67
N SER A 18 2.51 10.14 -51.04
CA SER A 18 1.69 9.06 -51.57
C SER A 18 0.40 9.63 -52.13
N LEU A 19 0.21 9.41 -53.44
CA LEU A 19 -1.04 9.73 -54.13
C LEU A 19 -2.19 8.87 -53.63
N THR A 20 -3.27 9.50 -53.24
CA THR A 20 -4.58 8.83 -53.09
C THR A 20 -5.53 9.36 -54.14
N ALA A 21 -6.08 8.45 -54.93
CA ALA A 21 -7.10 8.74 -55.93
C ALA A 21 -8.43 9.14 -55.26
N MET A 22 -9.01 10.27 -55.69
CA MET A 22 -10.38 10.65 -55.33
C MET A 22 -11.38 9.87 -56.18
N ALA A 23 -12.30 9.20 -55.50
CA ALA A 23 -13.61 8.86 -56.06
C ALA A 23 -14.66 9.69 -55.28
N HIS A 24 -15.35 10.58 -56.00
CA HIS A 24 -16.56 11.23 -55.50
C HIS A 24 -17.72 10.25 -55.61
N ASP A 25 -18.43 10.06 -54.51
CA ASP A 25 -19.86 9.73 -54.55
C ASP A 25 -20.59 10.47 -53.43
N HIS A 26 -21.61 11.19 -53.83
CA HIS A 26 -22.61 11.83 -52.98
C HIS A 26 -23.60 10.77 -52.50
N GLU A 27 -23.88 10.71 -51.18
CA GLU A 27 -25.23 10.74 -50.62
C GLU A 27 -25.27 10.41 -49.11
N GLY A 28 -26.12 11.10 -48.39
CA GLY A 28 -26.74 10.59 -47.17
C GLY A 28 -26.13 11.02 -45.82
N HIS A 29 -26.58 12.19 -45.31
CA HIS A 29 -26.45 12.52 -43.89
C HIS A 29 -27.22 11.51 -43.01
N GLY A 30 -26.51 10.53 -42.51
CA GLY A 30 -26.87 9.75 -41.34
C GLY A 30 -25.74 9.86 -40.33
N LYS A 31 -25.90 10.62 -39.26
CA LYS A 31 -25.02 10.50 -38.09
C LYS A 31 -25.15 9.09 -37.56
N LYS A 32 -24.22 8.19 -37.97
CA LYS A 32 -23.98 6.94 -37.23
C LYS A 32 -23.47 7.38 -35.85
N LYS A 33 -24.31 7.18 -34.79
CA LYS A 33 -23.80 7.03 -33.45
C LYS A 33 -22.81 5.88 -33.51
N ASP A 34 -21.52 6.14 -33.23
CA ASP A 34 -20.59 5.08 -32.91
C ASP A 34 -21.19 4.33 -31.71
N SER A 35 -21.76 3.15 -32.00
CA SER A 35 -22.13 2.20 -30.96
C SER A 35 -20.81 1.76 -30.34
N HIS A 36 -20.55 2.14 -29.08
CA HIS A 36 -19.43 1.60 -28.31
C HIS A 36 -19.52 0.08 -28.40
N LYS A 37 -18.51 -0.54 -28.98
CA LYS A 37 -18.42 -2.00 -29.09
C LYS A 37 -18.22 -2.52 -27.66
N LYS A 38 -19.11 -3.39 -27.18
CA LYS A 38 -18.97 -4.02 -25.85
C LYS A 38 -17.75 -4.93 -25.84
N ILE A 39 -16.89 -4.76 -24.83
CA ILE A 39 -15.74 -5.63 -24.59
C ILE A 39 -16.25 -6.96 -24.03
N GLU A 40 -15.65 -8.06 -24.48
CA GLU A 40 -15.90 -9.42 -24.01
C GLU A 40 -14.80 -9.89 -23.05
N SER A 41 -13.54 -9.62 -23.39
CA SER A 41 -12.40 -9.99 -22.57
C SER A 41 -11.18 -9.10 -22.84
N VAL A 42 -10.31 -9.04 -21.85
CA VAL A 42 -9.02 -8.36 -21.88
C VAL A 42 -7.94 -9.36 -21.51
N GLU A 43 -6.81 -9.34 -22.21
CA GLU A 43 -5.67 -10.23 -21.96
C GLU A 43 -4.37 -9.42 -22.04
N PHE A 44 -3.54 -9.47 -20.99
CA PHE A 44 -2.25 -8.79 -20.97
C PHE A 44 -1.17 -9.62 -21.67
N SER A 45 -0.30 -8.95 -22.45
CA SER A 45 0.94 -9.54 -22.93
C SER A 45 2.07 -9.26 -21.95
N SER A 46 3.03 -10.20 -21.84
CA SER A 46 4.20 -9.98 -21.00
C SER A 46 5.28 -9.20 -21.75
N MET A 47 5.89 -8.19 -21.07
CA MET A 47 7.11 -7.55 -21.53
C MET A 47 8.35 -8.35 -21.07
N LYS A 48 9.49 -8.12 -21.73
CA LYS A 48 10.78 -8.68 -21.27
C LYS A 48 11.31 -7.87 -20.09
N ALA A 49 12.01 -8.54 -19.17
CA ALA A 49 12.83 -7.87 -18.17
C ALA A 49 13.90 -6.98 -18.84
N PRO A 50 14.28 -5.83 -18.23
CA PRO A 50 15.33 -4.99 -18.77
C PRO A 50 16.66 -5.73 -18.76
N ASP A 51 17.42 -5.62 -19.87
CA ASP A 51 18.70 -6.27 -20.09
C ASP A 51 19.81 -5.29 -20.49
N ASN A 52 19.54 -3.99 -20.37
CA ASN A 52 20.47 -2.93 -20.71
C ASN A 52 20.25 -1.69 -19.83
N ILE A 53 21.34 -0.94 -19.59
CA ILE A 53 21.37 0.22 -18.68
C ILE A 53 20.26 1.23 -18.97
N LYS A 54 20.02 1.55 -20.25
CA LYS A 54 19.00 2.52 -20.65
C LYS A 54 17.58 2.16 -20.14
N ASN A 55 17.27 0.87 -20.09
CA ASN A 55 15.98 0.38 -19.61
C ASN A 55 15.97 0.16 -18.09
N MET A 56 17.09 -0.23 -17.51
CA MET A 56 17.22 -0.49 -16.07
C MET A 56 17.03 0.77 -15.21
N VAL A 57 17.34 1.97 -15.72
CA VAL A 57 17.30 3.23 -14.95
C VAL A 57 16.00 4.00 -15.07
N LYS A 58 14.92 3.39 -15.53
CA LYS A 58 13.63 4.10 -15.75
C LYS A 58 12.42 3.21 -15.51
N THR A 59 11.30 3.84 -15.20
CA THR A 59 9.99 3.18 -15.25
C THR A 59 9.48 3.12 -16.70
N TYR A 60 9.12 1.93 -17.19
CA TYR A 60 8.60 1.76 -18.55
C TYR A 60 7.81 0.46 -18.72
N THR A 61 7.00 0.45 -19.77
CA THR A 61 6.35 -0.76 -20.27
C THR A 61 6.50 -0.91 -21.78
N THR A 62 6.54 -2.14 -22.25
CA THR A 62 6.36 -2.52 -23.66
C THR A 62 5.25 -3.56 -23.80
N ALA A 63 4.53 -3.83 -22.69
CA ALA A 63 3.39 -4.73 -22.70
C ALA A 63 2.23 -4.11 -23.46
N THR A 64 1.33 -4.98 -23.93
CA THR A 64 0.09 -4.61 -24.61
C THR A 64 -1.09 -5.26 -23.93
N VAL A 65 -2.26 -4.74 -24.19
CA VAL A 65 -3.53 -5.34 -23.81
C VAL A 65 -4.29 -5.74 -25.07
N LYS A 66 -4.60 -7.03 -25.18
CA LYS A 66 -5.44 -7.59 -26.24
C LYS A 66 -6.89 -7.54 -25.78
N VAL A 67 -7.69 -6.78 -26.50
CA VAL A 67 -9.11 -6.55 -26.23
C VAL A 67 -9.93 -7.32 -27.25
N THR A 68 -10.76 -8.24 -26.78
CA THR A 68 -11.75 -8.96 -27.60
C THR A 68 -13.11 -8.35 -27.38
N TYR A 69 -13.79 -7.95 -28.46
CA TYR A 69 -15.12 -7.37 -28.43
C TYR A 69 -16.19 -8.43 -28.73
N LYS A 70 -17.40 -8.24 -28.18
CA LYS A 70 -18.54 -9.17 -28.39
C LYS A 70 -18.93 -9.42 -29.85
N ASP A 71 -18.51 -8.55 -30.76
CA ASP A 71 -18.68 -8.74 -32.22
C ASP A 71 -17.56 -9.58 -32.87
N GLY A 72 -16.64 -10.14 -32.07
CA GLY A 72 -15.50 -10.93 -32.53
C GLY A 72 -14.30 -10.08 -33.01
N THR A 73 -14.40 -8.75 -32.96
CA THR A 73 -13.25 -7.87 -33.28
C THR A 73 -12.20 -8.00 -32.18
N VAL A 74 -10.93 -8.10 -32.56
CA VAL A 74 -9.79 -8.09 -31.65
C VAL A 74 -8.93 -6.86 -31.93
N LYS A 75 -8.51 -6.17 -30.88
CA LYS A 75 -7.53 -5.07 -30.94
C LYS A 75 -6.42 -5.34 -29.94
N GLU A 76 -5.22 -4.95 -30.29
CA GLU A 76 -4.07 -4.93 -29.41
C GLU A 76 -3.70 -3.47 -29.16
N LEU A 77 -3.69 -3.04 -27.91
CA LEU A 77 -3.45 -1.67 -27.47
C LEU A 77 -2.17 -1.61 -26.65
N PRO A 78 -1.26 -0.67 -26.88
CA PRO A 78 -0.07 -0.50 -26.06
C PRO A 78 -0.46 0.00 -24.66
N LEU A 79 0.18 -0.54 -23.62
CA LEU A 79 0.20 0.08 -22.32
C LEU A 79 1.21 1.23 -22.30
N ASN A 80 1.00 2.19 -21.42
CA ASN A 80 1.93 3.27 -21.14
C ASN A 80 2.05 3.46 -19.65
N TYR A 81 3.22 3.93 -19.19
CA TYR A 81 3.37 4.50 -17.86
C TYR A 81 3.35 6.03 -17.98
N ASP A 82 2.43 6.65 -17.28
CA ASP A 82 2.27 8.10 -17.22
C ASP A 82 2.60 8.58 -15.81
N GLN A 83 3.71 9.30 -15.65
CA GLN A 83 4.12 9.90 -14.39
C GLN A 83 3.29 11.16 -14.12
N LEU A 84 2.75 11.28 -12.91
CA LEU A 84 2.00 12.45 -12.44
C LEU A 84 2.94 13.50 -11.84
N TYR A 85 3.81 13.10 -10.94
CA TYR A 85 4.84 13.95 -10.33
C TYR A 85 5.94 13.12 -9.66
N LEU A 86 7.02 13.79 -9.31
CA LEU A 86 8.14 13.27 -8.54
C LEU A 86 8.07 13.80 -7.09
N SER A 87 8.69 13.10 -6.15
CA SER A 87 8.78 13.53 -4.74
C SER A 87 9.36 14.93 -4.56
N LYS A 88 10.27 15.35 -5.46
CA LYS A 88 10.88 16.68 -5.46
C LYS A 88 10.07 17.76 -6.18
N ASP A 89 8.99 17.41 -6.90
CA ASP A 89 8.14 18.40 -7.58
C ASP A 89 7.37 19.22 -6.56
N LYS A 90 7.16 20.51 -6.88
CA LYS A 90 6.59 21.45 -5.91
C LYS A 90 5.07 21.42 -5.91
N ILE A 91 4.53 21.30 -4.72
CA ILE A 91 3.11 21.43 -4.40
C ILE A 91 2.88 22.61 -3.43
N VAL A 92 1.62 22.96 -3.18
CA VAL A 92 1.26 24.02 -2.25
C VAL A 92 1.24 23.47 -0.83
N SER A 93 1.96 24.12 0.11
CA SER A 93 1.87 23.82 1.54
C SER A 93 0.54 24.32 2.13
N ASN A 94 0.23 23.90 3.37
CA ASN A 94 -0.95 24.35 4.10
C ASN A 94 -0.94 25.88 4.37
N LYS A 95 0.21 26.53 4.21
CA LYS A 95 0.37 27.99 4.32
C LYS A 95 0.48 28.72 2.99
N GLY A 96 0.27 28.03 1.86
CA GLY A 96 0.32 28.60 0.53
C GLY A 96 1.72 28.77 -0.05
N GLU A 97 2.75 28.20 0.56
CA GLU A 97 4.12 28.17 0.05
C GLU A 97 4.33 26.99 -0.89
N MET A 98 5.27 27.09 -1.81
CA MET A 98 5.62 25.98 -2.70
C MET A 98 6.74 25.13 -2.11
N ILE A 99 6.42 23.90 -1.72
CA ILE A 99 7.34 22.92 -1.11
C ILE A 99 7.41 21.64 -1.95
N PRO A 100 8.49 20.84 -1.85
CA PRO A 100 8.53 19.51 -2.50
C PRO A 100 7.40 18.59 -2.00
N ALA A 101 6.89 17.74 -2.89
CA ALA A 101 5.80 16.83 -2.57
C ALA A 101 6.17 15.83 -1.44
N GLY A 102 7.43 15.38 -1.37
CA GLY A 102 7.93 14.49 -0.33
C GLY A 102 8.29 15.18 0.99
N THR A 103 8.12 16.52 1.12
CA THR A 103 8.49 17.22 2.36
C THR A 103 7.43 17.05 3.44
N PRO A 104 7.78 16.55 4.66
CA PRO A 104 6.85 16.50 5.78
C PRO A 104 6.58 17.90 6.36
N ILE A 105 5.45 18.02 7.07
CA ILE A 105 5.04 19.24 7.78
C ILE A 105 4.90 18.98 9.27
N ASP A 106 5.17 20.01 10.08
CA ASP A 106 4.99 19.98 11.54
C ASP A 106 3.52 20.18 11.95
N VAL A 107 3.25 20.14 13.25
CA VAL A 107 1.92 20.34 13.86
C VAL A 107 1.28 21.69 13.51
N ASN A 108 2.05 22.67 13.07
CA ASN A 108 1.58 24.01 12.68
C ASN A 108 1.39 24.12 11.14
N GLY A 109 1.70 23.06 10.38
CA GLY A 109 1.69 23.03 8.92
C GLY A 109 2.93 23.70 8.29
N ASP A 110 4.00 23.93 9.05
CA ASP A 110 5.29 24.40 8.55
C ASP A 110 6.10 23.22 7.98
N PRO A 111 6.82 23.39 6.87
CA PRO A 111 7.69 22.34 6.35
C PRO A 111 8.83 22.04 7.35
N ILE A 112 9.07 20.77 7.60
CA ILE A 112 10.18 20.33 8.45
C ILE A 112 11.49 20.50 7.66
N MET A 113 12.43 21.24 8.25
CA MET A 113 13.68 21.61 7.60
C MET A 113 14.85 20.76 8.08
N ASP A 114 15.64 20.28 7.15
CA ASP A 114 16.94 19.72 7.41
C ASP A 114 17.97 20.83 7.68
N THR A 115 18.55 20.80 8.85
CA THR A 115 19.58 21.73 9.29
C THR A 115 20.95 21.06 9.50
N SER A 116 21.12 19.84 9.00
CA SER A 116 22.36 19.05 9.13
C SER A 116 23.59 19.74 8.53
N ILE A 117 23.39 20.54 7.47
CA ILE A 117 24.46 21.35 6.87
C ILE A 117 24.41 22.77 7.48
N PRO A 118 25.37 23.16 8.36
CA PRO A 118 25.35 24.46 9.01
C PRO A 118 25.32 25.64 8.02
N GLY A 119 24.35 26.52 8.20
CA GLY A 119 24.17 27.72 7.36
C GLY A 119 23.56 27.48 5.98
N ASN A 120 23.14 26.25 5.67
CA ASN A 120 22.47 25.87 4.44
C ASN A 120 21.24 24.96 4.72
N PRO A 121 20.21 25.47 5.40
CA PRO A 121 19.01 24.67 5.64
C PRO A 121 18.30 24.32 4.30
N SER A 122 17.77 23.11 4.23
CA SER A 122 17.05 22.59 3.07
C SER A 122 15.79 21.82 3.52
N TYR A 123 14.97 21.38 2.58
CA TYR A 123 13.84 20.50 2.90
C TYR A 123 14.33 19.06 3.09
N PHE A 124 13.70 18.33 4.01
CA PHE A 124 13.64 16.90 3.90
C PHE A 124 12.72 16.53 2.74
N ILE A 125 13.09 15.55 1.94
CA ILE A 125 12.32 15.12 0.77
C ILE A 125 12.32 13.59 0.73
N SER A 126 11.27 12.99 1.26
CA SER A 126 11.08 11.53 1.14
C SER A 126 11.09 11.12 -0.33
N ASP A 127 11.87 10.11 -0.65
CA ASP A 127 11.92 9.43 -1.96
C ASP A 127 11.06 8.17 -2.00
N ALA A 128 10.26 7.95 -0.93
CA ALA A 128 9.43 6.77 -0.73
C ALA A 128 7.92 7.07 -0.88
N PRO A 129 7.41 7.39 -2.10
CA PRO A 129 5.96 7.49 -2.34
C PRO A 129 5.36 6.10 -2.43
N ASP A 130 4.80 5.58 -1.32
CA ASP A 130 4.25 4.24 -1.28
C ASP A 130 2.85 4.16 -1.88
N SER A 131 1.80 4.41 -1.14
CA SER A 131 0.42 4.12 -1.52
C SER A 131 -0.23 5.19 -2.39
N ASN A 132 -1.22 4.76 -3.16
CA ASN A 132 -2.18 5.63 -3.83
C ASN A 132 -3.62 5.20 -3.59
N SER A 133 -4.51 6.18 -3.40
CA SER A 133 -5.96 5.97 -3.45
C SER A 133 -6.62 7.00 -4.35
N LEU A 134 -7.52 6.56 -5.22
CA LEU A 134 -8.32 7.46 -6.07
C LEU A 134 -9.74 7.54 -5.50
N LEU A 135 -10.16 8.76 -5.14
CA LEU A 135 -11.47 9.06 -4.60
C LEU A 135 -12.27 9.90 -5.58
N THR A 136 -13.56 9.60 -5.75
CA THR A 136 -14.46 10.39 -6.59
C THR A 136 -15.51 11.09 -5.73
N LYS A 137 -15.62 12.42 -5.84
CA LYS A 137 -16.62 13.24 -5.14
C LYS A 137 -17.37 14.09 -6.16
N GLY A 138 -18.55 13.60 -6.55
CA GLY A 138 -19.33 14.23 -7.63
C GLY A 138 -18.63 14.14 -8.98
N ASN A 139 -18.20 15.27 -9.52
CA ASN A 139 -17.46 15.36 -10.80
C ASN A 139 -15.94 15.54 -10.65
N LYS A 140 -15.46 15.63 -9.41
CA LYS A 140 -14.04 15.75 -9.09
C LYS A 140 -13.43 14.40 -8.76
N SER A 141 -12.15 14.27 -9.06
CA SER A 141 -11.34 13.10 -8.70
C SER A 141 -10.15 13.57 -7.87
N PHE A 142 -9.92 12.88 -6.77
CA PHE A 142 -8.84 13.17 -5.85
C PHE A 142 -7.97 11.94 -5.69
N MET A 143 -6.67 12.14 -5.60
CA MET A 143 -5.71 11.09 -5.30
C MET A 143 -4.97 11.43 -4.01
N ILE A 144 -4.92 10.49 -3.08
CA ILE A 144 -4.08 10.55 -1.90
C ILE A 144 -2.86 9.68 -2.18
N SER A 145 -1.66 10.25 -1.96
CA SER A 145 -0.39 9.53 -2.06
C SER A 145 0.35 9.63 -0.74
N HIS A 146 0.88 8.52 -0.26
CA HIS A 146 1.74 8.47 0.92
C HIS A 146 3.17 8.87 0.57
N PHE A 147 3.88 9.43 1.54
CA PHE A 147 5.33 9.56 1.57
C PHE A 147 5.79 8.96 2.89
N GLU A 148 6.30 7.76 2.81
CA GLU A 148 6.44 6.83 3.92
C GLU A 148 7.51 7.28 4.93
N TYR A 149 8.75 7.44 4.48
CA TYR A 149 9.87 7.86 5.32
C TYR A 149 10.91 8.65 4.54
N ASP A 150 11.87 9.22 5.28
CA ASP A 150 13.16 9.68 4.78
C ASP A 150 14.22 9.17 5.76
N SER A 151 15.21 8.43 5.26
CA SER A 151 16.19 7.71 6.07
C SER A 151 17.53 8.44 6.20
N GLN A 152 17.74 9.52 5.43
CA GLN A 152 18.98 10.27 5.43
C GLN A 152 18.74 11.78 5.40
N ASN A 153 19.60 12.52 6.11
CA ASN A 153 19.67 13.97 5.97
C ASN A 153 20.60 14.38 4.82
N ASN A 154 20.62 15.67 4.48
CA ASN A 154 21.45 16.19 3.40
C ASN A 154 22.95 16.16 3.68
N ALA A 155 23.37 15.85 4.90
CA ALA A 155 24.78 15.54 5.23
C ALA A 155 25.13 14.07 4.98
N GLY A 156 24.15 13.23 4.58
CA GLY A 156 24.33 11.79 4.38
C GLY A 156 24.31 10.98 5.68
N GLU A 157 23.84 11.56 6.78
CA GLU A 157 23.73 10.87 8.06
C GLU A 157 22.36 10.18 8.15
N ARG A 158 22.33 8.95 8.68
CA ARG A 158 21.08 8.24 8.92
C ARG A 158 20.25 8.93 10.00
N ILE A 159 18.97 9.11 9.73
CA ILE A 159 18.00 9.65 10.66
C ILE A 159 16.91 8.65 10.93
N SER A 160 16.24 8.75 12.07
CA SER A 160 15.06 7.97 12.43
C SER A 160 14.04 8.85 13.16
N GLY A 161 12.77 8.47 13.07
CA GLY A 161 11.68 9.20 13.71
C GLY A 161 11.38 10.58 13.08
N LEU A 162 11.65 10.76 11.78
CA LEU A 162 11.14 11.90 11.05
C LEU A 162 9.63 11.69 10.82
N PRO A 163 8.76 12.69 11.04
CA PRO A 163 7.34 12.58 10.68
C PRO A 163 7.16 12.33 9.19
N ALA A 164 6.23 11.46 8.86
CA ALA A 164 5.84 11.17 7.49
C ALA A 164 4.76 12.15 6.97
N SER A 165 4.29 11.97 5.74
CA SER A 165 3.28 12.86 5.18
C SER A 165 2.43 12.19 4.11
N MET A 166 1.24 12.74 3.88
CA MET A 166 0.41 12.40 2.72
C MET A 166 0.09 13.65 1.90
N THR A 167 -0.07 13.46 0.60
CA THR A 167 -0.42 14.52 -0.35
C THR A 167 -1.78 14.22 -0.97
N LEU A 168 -2.67 15.21 -0.97
CA LEU A 168 -3.95 15.19 -1.67
C LEU A 168 -3.82 15.94 -2.99
N SER A 169 -4.12 15.28 -4.11
CA SER A 169 -4.07 15.84 -5.46
C SER A 169 -5.46 15.83 -6.11
N GLU A 170 -5.96 16.98 -6.59
CA GLU A 170 -7.12 17.03 -7.48
C GLU A 170 -6.64 16.69 -8.90
N LEU A 171 -7.28 15.71 -9.56
CA LEU A 171 -6.91 15.24 -10.89
C LEU A 171 -7.91 15.68 -11.95
N ASP A 172 -7.38 16.12 -13.10
CA ASP A 172 -8.12 16.27 -14.35
C ASP A 172 -7.90 15.06 -15.26
N GLN A 173 -8.97 14.63 -15.96
CA GLN A 173 -8.90 13.59 -16.98
C GLN A 173 -9.21 14.18 -18.35
N ASP A 174 -8.28 14.09 -19.29
CA ASP A 174 -8.52 14.47 -20.69
C ASP A 174 -9.59 13.55 -21.32
N LYS A 175 -10.65 14.15 -21.83
CA LYS A 175 -11.83 13.42 -22.34
C LYS A 175 -11.57 12.57 -23.60
N LYS A 176 -10.47 12.80 -24.32
CA LYS A 176 -10.17 12.10 -25.57
C LYS A 176 -9.17 10.97 -25.36
N SER A 177 -8.10 11.26 -24.63
CA SER A 177 -7.00 10.32 -24.40
C SER A 177 -7.20 9.51 -23.11
N GLY A 178 -8.06 9.94 -22.19
CA GLY A 178 -8.16 9.40 -20.84
C GLY A 178 -6.99 9.79 -19.94
N LYS A 179 -6.00 10.54 -20.41
CA LYS A 179 -4.81 10.87 -19.63
C LYS A 179 -5.15 11.71 -18.40
N LEU A 180 -4.62 11.28 -17.23
CA LEU A 180 -4.74 12.00 -15.96
C LEU A 180 -3.61 13.04 -15.84
N SER A 181 -3.91 14.14 -15.16
CA SER A 181 -2.94 15.18 -14.81
C SER A 181 -3.32 15.83 -13.48
N VAL A 182 -2.31 16.24 -12.71
CA VAL A 182 -2.52 16.96 -11.45
C VAL A 182 -2.93 18.39 -11.77
N LYS A 183 -4.07 18.81 -11.25
CA LYS A 183 -4.56 20.17 -11.32
C LYS A 183 -4.07 21.02 -10.14
N GLU A 184 -4.12 20.43 -8.95
CA GLU A 184 -3.74 21.05 -7.69
C GLU A 184 -3.32 19.94 -6.71
N ALA A 185 -2.34 20.23 -5.86
CA ALA A 185 -1.91 19.29 -4.82
C ALA A 185 -1.47 20.03 -3.56
N HIS A 186 -1.79 19.49 -2.38
CA HIS A 186 -1.39 20.03 -1.08
C HIS A 186 -1.21 18.91 -0.04
N LYS A 187 -0.60 19.24 1.11
CA LYS A 187 -0.41 18.31 2.21
C LYS A 187 -1.69 18.09 3.00
N ILE A 188 -1.87 16.87 3.53
CA ILE A 188 -2.93 16.55 4.49
C ILE A 188 -2.44 16.92 5.90
N ASP A 189 -3.29 17.55 6.68
CA ASP A 189 -3.01 17.94 8.06
C ASP A 189 -3.38 16.82 9.04
N PHE A 190 -2.39 16.29 9.76
CA PHE A 190 -2.54 15.27 10.79
C PHE A 190 -2.47 15.82 12.21
N SER A 191 -2.58 17.14 12.41
CA SER A 191 -2.45 17.77 13.74
C SER A 191 -3.54 17.34 14.74
N SER A 192 -4.70 16.91 14.24
CA SER A 192 -5.82 16.42 15.07
C SER A 192 -5.60 15.01 15.65
N VAL A 193 -4.57 14.29 15.18
CA VAL A 193 -4.28 12.89 15.52
C VAL A 193 -2.80 12.65 15.85
N ASP A 194 -2.13 13.66 16.40
CA ASP A 194 -0.73 13.63 16.87
C ASP A 194 0.32 13.34 15.78
N GLY A 195 -0.01 13.62 14.52
CA GLY A 195 0.89 13.41 13.39
C GLY A 195 0.71 12.05 12.71
N LEU A 196 1.62 11.70 11.80
CA LEU A 196 1.62 10.48 11.01
C LEU A 196 2.97 9.79 11.12
N TRP A 197 2.94 8.53 11.56
CA TRP A 197 4.09 7.65 11.59
C TRP A 197 4.14 6.84 10.29
N ASN A 198 5.25 6.55 9.75
CA ASN A 198 5.58 5.62 8.65
C ASN A 198 4.36 4.99 7.89
N PRO A 199 3.64 5.74 7.04
CA PRO A 199 2.48 5.22 6.33
C PRO A 199 2.91 4.42 5.11
N CYS A 200 2.79 3.11 5.15
CA CYS A 200 3.08 2.24 4.03
C CYS A 200 1.88 2.17 3.06
N ASN A 201 1.31 1.01 2.82
CA ASN A 201 0.23 0.82 1.87
C ASN A 201 -1.13 1.33 2.40
N GLY A 202 -2.09 1.51 1.53
CA GLY A 202 -3.43 1.97 1.89
C GLY A 202 -4.51 1.44 0.97
N SER A 203 -5.76 1.69 1.34
CA SER A 203 -6.90 1.23 0.56
C SER A 203 -7.99 2.29 0.45
N THR A 204 -8.90 2.11 -0.52
CA THR A 204 -10.15 2.85 -0.61
C THR A 204 -11.29 2.04 -0.04
N THR A 205 -12.22 2.71 0.60
CA THR A 205 -13.49 2.14 1.05
C THR A 205 -14.59 2.33 0.01
N ASP A 206 -15.64 1.54 0.07
CA ASP A 206 -16.78 1.68 -0.84
C ASP A 206 -17.58 2.96 -0.59
N TRP A 207 -17.53 3.52 0.64
CA TRP A 207 -18.14 4.82 0.99
C TRP A 207 -17.25 6.02 0.64
N GLY A 208 -16.10 5.76 -0.01
CA GLY A 208 -15.28 6.78 -0.64
C GLY A 208 -14.37 7.55 0.31
N THR A 209 -13.79 6.85 1.29
CA THR A 209 -12.68 7.34 2.10
C THR A 209 -11.40 6.59 1.75
N HIS A 210 -10.28 7.09 2.24
CA HIS A 210 -8.99 6.42 2.19
C HIS A 210 -8.63 5.92 3.58
N LEU A 211 -8.24 4.64 3.68
CA LEU A 211 -7.61 4.05 4.84
C LEU A 211 -6.11 4.01 4.58
N GLY A 212 -5.37 4.75 5.37
CA GLY A 212 -3.91 4.66 5.40
C GLY A 212 -3.45 3.61 6.40
N SER A 213 -2.18 3.69 6.75
CA SER A 213 -1.52 2.77 7.68
C SER A 213 -0.50 3.53 8.53
N GLU A 214 -0.08 2.93 9.63
CA GLU A 214 1.13 3.29 10.37
C GLU A 214 1.89 1.99 10.65
N GLU A 215 3.02 1.85 9.99
CA GLU A 215 3.88 0.68 10.02
C GLU A 215 5.04 0.85 11.02
N TYR A 216 5.73 -0.23 11.37
CA TYR A 216 6.87 -0.26 12.28
C TYR A 216 6.60 0.52 13.57
N GLU A 217 5.49 0.22 14.24
CA GLU A 217 5.11 0.88 15.48
C GLU A 217 6.22 0.76 16.54
N PRO A 218 6.55 1.86 17.26
CA PRO A 218 7.64 1.83 18.24
C PRO A 218 7.34 0.85 19.39
N ASP A 219 8.30 0.01 19.79
CA ASP A 219 8.11 -0.89 20.93
C ASP A 219 7.99 -0.11 22.26
N ALA A 220 6.79 -0.14 22.85
CA ALA A 220 6.50 0.53 24.10
C ALA A 220 7.25 -0.07 25.30
N ARG A 221 7.69 -1.34 25.23
CA ARG A 221 8.54 -1.96 26.24
C ARG A 221 9.93 -1.33 26.24
N GLU A 222 10.54 -1.23 25.05
CA GLU A 222 11.87 -0.65 24.86
C GLU A 222 11.88 0.86 25.08
N PHE A 223 10.79 1.56 24.77
CA PHE A 223 10.68 3.01 25.01
C PHE A 223 10.93 3.41 26.47
N ALA A 224 10.78 2.50 27.43
CA ALA A 224 11.12 2.77 28.82
C ALA A 224 12.62 2.99 29.06
N ASP A 225 13.49 2.48 28.18
CA ASP A 225 14.93 2.71 28.18
C ASP A 225 15.30 3.89 27.28
N LYS A 226 15.86 4.94 27.85
CA LYS A 226 16.26 6.16 27.12
C LYS A 226 17.42 5.95 26.13
N ASP A 227 18.15 4.86 26.26
CA ASP A 227 19.24 4.52 25.36
C ASP A 227 18.78 3.64 24.19
N SER A 228 17.53 3.14 24.21
CA SER A 228 16.94 2.32 23.13
C SER A 228 16.70 3.12 21.86
N ASP A 229 16.60 2.42 20.73
CA ASP A 229 16.26 3.04 19.46
C ASP A 229 14.79 3.49 19.44
N ALA A 230 13.87 2.73 20.02
CA ALA A 230 12.46 3.12 20.15
C ALA A 230 12.30 4.46 20.90
N TYR A 231 13.05 4.68 22.00
CA TYR A 231 13.01 5.99 22.68
C TYR A 231 13.53 7.12 21.81
N LYS A 232 14.65 6.91 21.12
CA LYS A 232 15.28 7.93 20.25
C LYS A 232 14.36 8.30 19.10
N GLU A 233 13.75 7.32 18.45
CA GLU A 233 12.85 7.53 17.32
C GLU A 233 11.61 8.33 17.71
N VAL A 234 10.88 7.91 18.74
CA VAL A 234 9.69 8.62 19.21
C VAL A 234 10.03 10.01 19.75
N SER A 235 11.18 10.17 20.41
CA SER A 235 11.64 11.48 20.88
C SER A 235 12.01 12.41 19.71
N ASN A 236 12.65 11.89 18.68
CA ASN A 236 12.95 12.63 17.45
C ASN A 236 11.66 13.05 16.74
N PHE A 237 10.69 12.11 16.60
CA PHE A 237 9.39 12.44 16.04
C PHE A 237 8.73 13.60 16.79
N ALA A 238 8.65 13.50 18.10
CA ALA A 238 8.05 14.55 18.94
C ALA A 238 8.80 15.90 18.82
N LYS A 239 10.12 15.87 18.72
CA LYS A 239 10.95 17.04 18.48
C LYS A 239 10.67 17.69 17.13
N TYR A 240 10.63 16.90 16.04
CA TYR A 240 10.37 17.43 14.71
C TYR A 240 8.93 17.87 14.53
N TYR A 241 7.97 17.08 15.00
CA TYR A 241 6.55 17.35 14.79
C TYR A 241 5.99 18.42 15.72
N PHE A 242 6.22 18.26 17.04
CA PHE A 242 5.66 19.17 18.04
C PHE A 242 6.63 20.28 18.48
N ASN A 243 7.89 20.21 18.08
CA ASN A 243 8.99 21.00 18.65
C ASN A 243 9.10 20.82 20.19
N ASP A 244 8.75 19.64 20.70
CA ASP A 244 8.69 19.34 22.13
C ASP A 244 8.86 17.81 22.37
N GLU A 245 10.07 17.39 22.76
CA GLU A 245 10.40 15.98 23.05
C GLU A 245 9.58 15.41 24.22
N SER A 246 9.01 16.24 25.10
CA SER A 246 8.19 15.78 26.22
C SER A 246 6.84 15.19 25.80
N LYS A 247 6.45 15.39 24.54
CA LYS A 247 5.24 14.79 23.94
C LYS A 247 5.46 13.40 23.36
N ALA A 248 6.67 12.85 23.46
CA ALA A 248 6.98 11.51 23.00
C ALA A 248 6.11 10.48 23.72
N ASN A 249 5.31 9.72 22.96
CA ASN A 249 4.48 8.62 23.45
C ASN A 249 4.39 7.54 22.38
N PRO A 250 4.94 6.34 22.61
CA PRO A 250 4.94 5.26 21.61
C PRO A 250 3.53 4.77 21.25
N TYR A 251 2.55 4.90 22.15
CA TYR A 251 1.18 4.48 21.93
C TYR A 251 0.36 5.43 21.06
N ASN A 252 0.90 6.58 20.63
CA ASN A 252 0.23 7.47 19.68
C ASN A 252 0.32 6.95 18.23
N TYR A 253 1.16 5.95 17.95
CA TYR A 253 1.48 5.48 16.60
C TYR A 253 1.27 3.98 16.45
N GLY A 254 1.12 3.51 15.20
CA GLY A 254 0.78 2.13 14.87
C GLY A 254 -0.73 1.92 14.70
N TRP A 255 -1.43 2.89 14.12
CA TRP A 255 -2.89 2.90 13.95
C TRP A 255 -3.31 3.03 12.48
N ILE A 256 -4.61 2.92 12.23
CA ILE A 256 -5.19 3.15 10.91
C ILE A 256 -5.76 4.56 10.83
N PRO A 257 -5.14 5.49 10.08
CA PRO A 257 -5.76 6.77 9.76
C PRO A 257 -6.79 6.62 8.64
N GLU A 258 -8.01 7.11 8.85
CA GLU A 258 -9.02 7.26 7.81
C GLU A 258 -9.10 8.72 7.37
N ILE A 259 -8.99 8.96 6.05
CA ILE A 259 -9.06 10.27 5.44
C ILE A 259 -10.33 10.39 4.61
N SER A 260 -11.21 11.29 5.01
CA SER A 260 -12.36 11.72 4.22
C SER A 260 -12.02 12.98 3.43
N VAL A 261 -12.50 13.08 2.19
CA VAL A 261 -12.35 14.29 1.37
C VAL A 261 -13.72 14.86 1.07
N SER A 262 -13.93 16.15 1.36
CA SER A 262 -15.19 16.83 1.05
C SER A 262 -15.34 17.07 -0.46
N HIS A 263 -16.54 17.49 -0.90
CA HIS A 263 -16.77 17.87 -2.31
C HIS A 263 -15.89 19.05 -2.76
N ASP A 264 -15.50 19.92 -1.85
CA ASP A 264 -14.65 21.08 -2.15
C ASP A 264 -13.16 20.73 -2.17
N GLY A 265 -12.80 19.52 -1.71
CA GLY A 265 -11.42 19.03 -1.69
C GLY A 265 -10.74 19.16 -0.32
N GLU A 266 -11.50 19.49 0.74
CA GLU A 266 -10.95 19.61 2.08
C GLU A 266 -10.86 18.22 2.75
N PRO A 267 -9.67 17.78 3.18
CA PRO A 267 -9.49 16.52 3.88
C PRO A 267 -9.85 16.65 5.37
N SER A 268 -10.30 15.55 5.97
CA SER A 268 -10.40 15.38 7.42
C SER A 268 -9.87 14.01 7.82
N VAL A 269 -9.19 13.94 8.96
CA VAL A 269 -8.47 12.74 9.42
C VAL A 269 -9.01 12.30 10.77
N VAL A 270 -9.20 10.98 10.93
CA VAL A 270 -9.40 10.30 12.21
C VAL A 270 -8.46 9.09 12.28
N LYS A 271 -8.04 8.68 13.48
CA LYS A 271 -7.35 7.39 13.71
C LYS A 271 -8.31 6.42 14.38
N HIS A 272 -8.31 5.16 13.90
CA HIS A 272 -9.11 4.07 14.46
C HIS A 272 -8.29 3.27 15.46
N TYR A 273 -8.45 3.60 16.73
CA TYR A 273 -7.73 2.94 17.83
C TYR A 273 -8.32 1.55 18.16
N SER A 274 -9.59 1.32 17.85
CA SER A 274 -10.26 0.04 18.06
C SER A 274 -9.82 -1.06 17.12
N THR A 275 -9.05 -0.75 16.06
CA THR A 275 -8.51 -1.73 15.12
C THR A 275 -7.27 -2.47 15.64
N GLY A 276 -6.70 -2.03 16.78
CA GLY A 276 -5.49 -2.59 17.37
C GLY A 276 -4.20 -1.94 16.84
N ARG A 277 -3.13 -2.00 17.63
CA ARG A 277 -1.84 -1.36 17.37
C ARG A 277 -0.77 -2.40 17.00
N PHE A 278 -0.31 -2.39 15.76
CA PHE A 278 0.77 -3.24 15.24
C PHE A 278 1.35 -2.62 13.95
N SER A 279 2.31 -3.27 13.30
CA SER A 279 2.94 -2.78 12.07
C SER A 279 1.97 -2.90 10.90
N HIS A 280 1.06 -1.92 10.81
CA HIS A 280 0.07 -1.92 9.74
C HIS A 280 0.72 -1.66 8.40
N GLU A 281 0.88 -2.70 7.59
CA GLU A 281 1.15 -2.56 6.17
C GLU A 281 -0.06 -1.90 5.48
N MET A 282 -1.24 -2.47 5.67
CA MET A 282 -2.50 -1.90 5.21
C MET A 282 -3.70 -2.46 5.97
N MET A 283 -4.84 -1.77 5.84
CA MET A 283 -6.17 -2.29 6.19
C MET A 283 -7.02 -2.44 4.93
N LYS A 284 -7.60 -3.63 4.70
CA LYS A 284 -8.50 -3.89 3.58
C LYS A 284 -9.88 -4.28 4.06
N VAL A 285 -10.87 -3.45 3.72
CA VAL A 285 -12.28 -3.70 4.03
C VAL A 285 -12.86 -4.72 3.06
N LEU A 286 -13.64 -5.66 3.60
CA LEU A 286 -14.33 -6.71 2.88
C LEU A 286 -15.74 -6.25 2.41
N PRO A 287 -16.43 -6.99 1.51
CA PRO A 287 -17.66 -6.52 0.86
C PRO A 287 -18.85 -6.26 1.76
N ASP A 288 -18.84 -6.67 3.03
CA ASP A 288 -19.85 -6.33 4.03
C ASP A 288 -19.70 -4.92 4.63
N ASN A 289 -18.63 -4.20 4.24
CA ASN A 289 -18.28 -2.87 4.72
C ASN A 289 -18.08 -2.75 6.24
N LYS A 290 -17.80 -3.85 6.91
CA LYS A 290 -17.55 -3.88 8.36
C LYS A 290 -16.45 -4.85 8.78
N THR A 291 -16.15 -5.86 7.97
CA THR A 291 -15.04 -6.77 8.22
C THR A 291 -13.78 -6.24 7.52
N ALA A 292 -12.65 -6.27 8.19
CA ALA A 292 -11.38 -5.87 7.62
C ALA A 292 -10.27 -6.86 7.95
N LEU A 293 -9.34 -7.02 7.01
CA LEU A 293 -8.08 -7.74 7.16
C LEU A 293 -6.93 -6.76 7.12
N PHE A 294 -5.78 -7.16 7.69
CA PHE A 294 -4.59 -6.33 7.78
C PHE A 294 -3.37 -7.06 7.24
N GLY A 295 -2.45 -6.31 6.63
CA GLY A 295 -1.05 -6.67 6.56
C GLY A 295 -0.38 -6.34 7.89
N ASP A 296 0.61 -7.15 8.29
CA ASP A 296 1.42 -6.98 9.50
C ASP A 296 2.86 -7.29 9.12
N ASP A 297 3.65 -6.26 8.80
CA ASP A 297 5.02 -6.44 8.32
C ASP A 297 6.00 -6.80 9.43
N GLY A 298 6.94 -7.66 9.06
CA GLY A 298 8.05 -8.15 9.87
C GLY A 298 8.11 -9.66 10.01
N GLY A 299 9.09 -10.16 10.75
CA GLY A 299 9.21 -11.56 11.11
C GLY A 299 8.45 -11.91 12.38
N ASN A 300 7.90 -13.10 12.50
CA ASN A 300 7.05 -13.47 13.64
C ASN A 300 5.79 -12.61 13.78
N THR A 301 5.14 -12.30 12.67
CA THR A 301 3.90 -11.52 12.60
C THR A 301 2.65 -12.37 12.76
N MET A 302 1.51 -11.73 12.88
CA MET A 302 0.23 -12.35 13.22
C MET A 302 -0.87 -11.89 12.27
N MET A 303 -1.72 -12.82 11.80
CA MET A 303 -2.87 -12.45 10.98
C MET A 303 -4.00 -11.93 11.86
N PHE A 304 -4.44 -10.68 11.60
CA PHE A 304 -5.53 -10.05 12.32
C PHE A 304 -6.76 -9.87 11.43
N MET A 305 -7.93 -9.88 12.07
CA MET A 305 -9.22 -9.52 11.49
C MET A 305 -9.98 -8.62 12.46
N TYR A 306 -10.58 -7.56 11.93
CA TYR A 306 -11.47 -6.69 12.70
C TYR A 306 -12.90 -6.78 12.17
N VAL A 307 -13.88 -6.82 13.06
CA VAL A 307 -15.29 -6.78 12.72
C VAL A 307 -15.94 -5.61 13.43
N ALA A 308 -16.27 -4.57 12.65
CA ALA A 308 -16.94 -3.37 13.17
C ALA A 308 -18.37 -3.69 13.65
N ASP A 309 -18.85 -2.96 14.67
CA ASP A 309 -20.21 -3.09 15.17
C ASP A 309 -21.25 -2.67 14.11
N LYS A 310 -20.86 -1.78 13.21
CA LYS A 310 -21.70 -1.20 12.19
C LYS A 310 -20.93 -1.03 10.88
N ALA A 311 -21.57 -1.36 9.77
CA ALA A 311 -20.98 -1.14 8.44
C ALA A 311 -20.65 0.35 8.22
N GLU A 312 -19.54 0.61 7.54
CA GLU A 312 -19.00 1.94 7.21
C GLU A 312 -18.61 2.79 8.45
N ASP A 313 -18.36 2.13 9.60
CA ASP A 313 -18.02 2.81 10.87
C ASP A 313 -17.04 1.96 11.69
N PHE A 314 -15.75 2.29 11.64
CA PHE A 314 -14.71 1.56 12.36
C PHE A 314 -14.40 2.11 13.75
N SER A 315 -15.22 3.02 14.27
CA SER A 315 -15.03 3.60 15.61
C SER A 315 -15.31 2.64 16.77
N ALA A 316 -15.87 1.47 16.50
CA ALA A 316 -16.15 0.42 17.49
C ALA A 316 -16.23 -0.96 16.83
N GLY A 317 -15.68 -1.98 17.47
CA GLY A 317 -15.75 -3.35 16.97
C GLY A 317 -14.91 -4.34 17.76
N THR A 318 -14.75 -5.53 17.20
CA THR A 318 -14.04 -6.66 17.80
C THR A 318 -12.79 -7.01 16.98
N LEU A 319 -11.66 -7.09 17.66
CA LEU A 319 -10.39 -7.53 17.09
C LEU A 319 -10.18 -9.03 17.34
N TYR A 320 -9.77 -9.74 16.31
CA TYR A 320 -9.45 -11.17 16.31
C TYR A 320 -8.03 -11.40 15.79
N ALA A 321 -7.41 -12.49 16.27
CA ALA A 321 -6.15 -13.01 15.74
C ALA A 321 -6.32 -14.47 15.31
N ALA A 322 -5.62 -14.89 14.26
CA ALA A 322 -5.75 -16.23 13.71
C ALA A 322 -4.87 -17.25 14.44
N LYS A 323 -5.41 -18.44 14.66
CA LYS A 323 -4.63 -19.67 14.86
C LYS A 323 -4.59 -20.39 13.52
N PHE A 324 -3.40 -20.57 12.97
CA PHE A 324 -3.19 -21.32 11.73
C PHE A 324 -3.03 -22.81 12.02
N GLU A 325 -3.80 -23.64 11.33
CA GLU A 325 -3.70 -25.09 11.37
C GLU A 325 -3.26 -25.61 10.00
N GLN A 326 -1.97 -25.92 9.87
CA GLN A 326 -1.39 -26.34 8.61
C GLN A 326 -2.03 -27.62 8.09
N THR A 327 -2.51 -27.61 6.83
CA THR A 327 -3.13 -28.76 6.15
C THR A 327 -2.28 -29.34 5.02
N GLY A 328 -1.28 -28.60 4.54
CA GLY A 328 -0.38 -29.06 3.48
C GLY A 328 0.85 -28.18 3.31
N THR A 329 1.84 -28.70 2.57
CA THR A 329 3.12 -28.03 2.28
C THR A 329 3.33 -27.76 0.80
N GLU A 330 2.45 -28.26 -0.06
CA GLU A 330 2.58 -28.13 -1.51
C GLU A 330 2.23 -26.71 -1.97
N LYS A 331 2.89 -26.24 -3.01
CA LYS A 331 2.59 -24.93 -3.64
C LYS A 331 2.58 -23.75 -2.68
N GLY A 332 3.57 -23.65 -1.81
CA GLY A 332 3.65 -22.58 -0.81
C GLY A 332 2.91 -22.89 0.49
N GLY A 333 2.13 -23.98 0.55
CA GLY A 333 1.43 -24.41 1.75
C GLY A 333 -0.06 -24.09 1.77
N SER A 334 -0.74 -24.68 2.75
CA SER A 334 -2.16 -24.46 3.04
C SER A 334 -2.47 -24.68 4.51
N GLY A 335 -3.51 -24.03 5.01
CA GLY A 335 -3.99 -24.20 6.37
C GLY A 335 -5.39 -23.65 6.59
N ASP A 336 -6.04 -24.15 7.63
CA ASP A 336 -7.29 -23.62 8.15
C ASP A 336 -7.01 -22.46 9.13
N LEU A 337 -7.91 -21.49 9.19
CA LEU A 337 -7.82 -20.32 10.03
C LEU A 337 -8.90 -20.38 11.12
N ASN A 338 -8.47 -20.52 12.38
CA ASN A 338 -9.35 -20.50 13.55
C ASN A 338 -9.18 -19.18 14.29
N TRP A 339 -10.24 -18.43 14.49
CA TRP A 339 -10.17 -17.07 15.02
C TRP A 339 -10.27 -17.05 16.54
N ILE A 340 -9.39 -16.28 17.17
CA ILE A 340 -9.34 -16.03 18.60
C ILE A 340 -9.73 -14.58 18.84
N LYS A 341 -10.79 -14.36 19.59
CA LYS A 341 -11.25 -13.03 19.98
C LYS A 341 -10.26 -12.42 20.97
N LEU A 342 -9.64 -11.28 20.61
CA LEU A 342 -8.77 -10.55 21.52
C LEU A 342 -9.56 -9.60 22.42
N GLY A 343 -10.53 -8.86 21.86
CA GLY A 343 -11.34 -7.96 22.64
C GLY A 343 -12.31 -7.15 21.77
N HIS A 344 -13.27 -6.52 22.45
CA HIS A 344 -14.16 -5.51 21.87
C HIS A 344 -13.87 -4.16 22.51
N GLY A 345 -13.81 -3.10 21.67
CA GLY A 345 -13.54 -1.73 22.13
C GLY A 345 -14.05 -0.66 21.18
N THR A 346 -13.99 0.57 21.64
CA THR A 346 -14.27 1.78 20.84
C THR A 346 -13.02 2.64 20.76
N ASP A 347 -12.87 3.44 19.69
CA ASP A 347 -11.77 4.39 19.55
C ASP A 347 -11.64 5.27 20.80
N LYS A 348 -12.78 5.74 21.34
CA LYS A 348 -12.76 6.56 22.54
C LYS A 348 -12.25 5.82 23.78
N GLU A 349 -12.63 4.58 24.00
CA GLU A 349 -12.15 3.81 25.16
C GLU A 349 -10.65 3.59 25.07
N ILE A 350 -10.13 3.32 23.87
CA ILE A 350 -8.70 3.04 23.67
C ILE A 350 -7.90 4.34 23.75
N SER A 351 -8.34 5.43 23.13
CA SER A 351 -7.68 6.75 23.27
C SER A 351 -7.67 7.22 24.73
N ASP A 352 -8.75 7.03 25.49
CA ASP A 352 -8.79 7.37 26.93
C ASP A 352 -7.73 6.55 27.74
N ILE A 353 -7.44 5.30 27.35
CA ILE A 353 -6.37 4.50 27.96
C ILE A 353 -5.00 5.11 27.63
N ILE A 354 -4.77 5.48 26.36
CA ILE A 354 -3.51 6.13 25.93
C ILE A 354 -3.31 7.47 26.66
N ASP A 355 -4.35 8.30 26.69
CA ASP A 355 -4.35 9.61 27.35
C ASP A 355 -4.13 9.54 28.87
N SER A 356 -4.42 8.40 29.49
CA SER A 356 -4.13 8.15 30.90
C SER A 356 -2.62 8.03 31.21
N GLY A 357 -1.78 7.99 30.16
CA GLY A 357 -0.32 7.80 30.28
C GLY A 357 0.06 6.36 30.61
N VAL A 358 -0.74 5.38 30.13
CA VAL A 358 -0.44 3.96 30.29
C VAL A 358 0.94 3.60 29.72
N THR A 359 1.67 2.75 30.40
CA THR A 359 2.95 2.20 29.95
C THR A 359 2.86 0.70 29.75
N PHE A 360 3.82 0.10 29.03
CA PHE A 360 3.92 -1.35 28.88
C PHE A 360 3.91 -2.05 30.25
N ASN A 361 4.66 -1.52 31.22
CA ASN A 361 4.72 -2.06 32.59
C ASN A 361 3.42 -1.93 33.39
N ASP A 362 2.46 -1.09 32.96
CA ASP A 362 1.12 -1.05 33.56
C ASP A 362 0.23 -2.18 33.03
N ILE A 363 0.55 -2.73 31.86
CA ILE A 363 -0.23 -3.79 31.19
C ILE A 363 0.29 -5.17 31.58
N PHE A 364 1.62 -5.39 31.56
CA PHE A 364 2.23 -6.69 31.80
C PHE A 364 3.11 -6.74 33.04
N GLU A 365 3.17 -7.94 33.65
CA GLU A 365 4.29 -8.38 34.46
C GLU A 365 5.25 -9.14 33.55
N THR A 366 6.56 -9.00 33.73
CA THR A 366 7.62 -9.65 32.93
C THR A 366 8.59 -10.42 33.82
N THR A 367 9.21 -11.49 33.30
CA THR A 367 10.36 -12.15 33.88
C THR A 367 11.39 -12.46 32.80
N GLU A 368 12.67 -12.63 33.21
CA GLU A 368 13.76 -12.99 32.30
C GLU A 368 13.85 -14.50 32.05
N GLU A 369 13.24 -15.32 32.89
CA GLU A 369 13.35 -16.78 32.84
C GLU A 369 11.95 -17.41 32.91
N PRO A 370 11.79 -18.66 32.40
CA PRO A 370 10.53 -19.40 32.52
C PRO A 370 10.03 -19.41 33.96
N THR A 371 8.87 -18.86 34.21
CA THR A 371 8.29 -18.71 35.54
C THR A 371 6.83 -19.15 35.54
N GLU A 372 6.40 -19.87 36.59
CA GLU A 372 5.02 -20.31 36.69
C GLU A 372 4.04 -19.14 36.67
N GLY A 373 3.01 -19.25 35.82
CA GLY A 373 2.00 -18.21 35.60
C GLY A 373 2.38 -17.14 34.57
N PHE A 374 3.54 -17.24 33.93
CA PHE A 374 3.94 -16.45 32.79
C PHE A 374 3.89 -17.29 31.50
N THR A 375 3.50 -16.67 30.41
CA THR A 375 3.49 -17.31 29.09
C THR A 375 4.74 -16.86 28.30
N ALA A 376 5.45 -17.82 27.74
CA ALA A 376 6.50 -17.52 26.77
C ALA A 376 5.86 -17.12 25.44
N VAL A 377 6.28 -16.01 24.85
CA VAL A 377 5.83 -15.53 23.55
C VAL A 377 7.02 -15.10 22.70
N LYS A 378 6.90 -15.26 21.40
CA LYS A 378 7.82 -14.71 20.38
C LYS A 378 6.96 -14.04 19.32
N THR A 379 7.13 -12.74 19.15
CA THR A 379 6.38 -11.92 18.18
C THR A 379 7.32 -10.91 17.55
N ASN A 380 6.89 -10.25 16.51
CA ASN A 380 7.64 -9.16 15.88
C ASN A 380 7.89 -7.95 16.82
N SER A 381 7.15 -7.85 17.92
CA SER A 381 7.32 -6.73 18.86
C SER A 381 8.64 -6.75 19.63
N HIS A 382 9.37 -7.88 19.65
CA HIS A 382 10.63 -7.99 20.36
C HIS A 382 11.53 -9.10 19.80
N ASP A 383 12.85 -8.83 19.71
CA ASP A 383 13.83 -9.74 19.09
C ASP A 383 14.04 -11.06 19.83
N SER A 384 13.70 -11.15 21.12
CA SER A 384 13.87 -12.35 21.91
C SER A 384 12.53 -12.90 22.43
N VAL A 385 12.54 -14.13 22.94
CA VAL A 385 11.39 -14.69 23.67
C VAL A 385 11.11 -13.86 24.92
N GLU A 386 9.87 -13.44 25.08
CA GLU A 386 9.39 -12.72 26.25
C GLU A 386 8.58 -13.66 27.16
N TYR A 387 8.68 -13.49 28.46
CA TYR A 387 7.83 -14.19 29.46
C TYR A 387 6.89 -13.16 30.07
N LEU A 388 5.63 -13.24 29.68
CA LEU A 388 4.64 -12.21 29.96
C LEU A 388 3.44 -12.77 30.75
N LYS A 389 2.87 -11.88 31.55
CA LYS A 389 1.59 -12.12 32.21
C LYS A 389 0.79 -10.83 32.25
N VAL A 390 -0.43 -10.85 31.73
CA VAL A 390 -1.33 -9.71 31.76
C VAL A 390 -1.73 -9.40 33.21
N LYS A 391 -1.61 -8.13 33.60
CA LYS A 391 -2.06 -7.65 34.92
C LYS A 391 -3.59 -7.65 35.00
N PRO A 392 -4.18 -8.02 36.16
CA PRO A 392 -5.63 -8.05 36.30
C PRO A 392 -6.31 -6.73 35.95
N GLY A 393 -7.33 -6.80 35.07
CA GLY A 393 -8.09 -5.64 34.59
C GLY A 393 -7.39 -4.82 33.49
N LYS A 394 -6.32 -5.37 32.90
CA LYS A 394 -5.59 -4.77 31.78
C LYS A 394 -5.78 -5.48 30.45
N GLU A 395 -6.70 -6.44 30.40
CA GLU A 395 -6.97 -7.27 29.23
C GLU A 395 -7.35 -6.41 27.99
N LYS A 396 -8.16 -5.34 28.19
CA LYS A 396 -8.51 -4.42 27.10
C LYS A 396 -7.28 -3.64 26.60
N ALA A 397 -6.45 -3.13 27.49
CA ALA A 397 -5.22 -2.46 27.08
C ALA A 397 -4.27 -3.42 26.34
N ALA A 398 -4.11 -4.67 26.84
CA ALA A 398 -3.32 -5.69 26.17
C ALA A 398 -3.87 -6.00 24.76
N ALA A 399 -5.20 -6.14 24.62
CA ALA A 399 -5.85 -6.50 23.36
C ALA A 399 -5.66 -5.45 22.25
N PHE A 400 -5.62 -4.14 22.59
CA PHE A 400 -5.59 -3.09 21.59
C PHE A 400 -4.26 -2.32 21.51
N LEU A 401 -3.49 -2.25 22.59
CA LEU A 401 -2.17 -1.58 22.57
C LEU A 401 -1.02 -2.55 22.27
N GLU A 402 -1.19 -3.83 22.61
CA GLU A 402 -0.18 -4.87 22.47
C GLU A 402 -0.78 -6.17 21.86
N PRO A 403 -1.52 -6.10 20.76
CA PRO A 403 -2.32 -7.23 20.27
C PRO A 403 -1.49 -8.44 19.85
N ARG A 404 -0.26 -8.26 19.34
CA ARG A 404 0.65 -9.39 19.01
C ARG A 404 1.03 -10.17 20.26
N ARG A 405 1.50 -9.47 21.30
CA ARG A 405 1.86 -10.11 22.59
C ARG A 405 0.66 -10.77 23.23
N TYR A 406 -0.49 -10.10 23.23
CA TYR A 406 -1.71 -10.63 23.82
C TYR A 406 -2.28 -11.80 23.02
N GLY A 407 -2.30 -11.71 21.70
CA GLY A 407 -2.70 -12.80 20.81
C GLY A 407 -1.85 -14.06 21.01
N ALA A 408 -0.52 -13.89 21.09
CA ALA A 408 0.40 -15.00 21.38
C ALA A 408 0.16 -15.62 22.78
N ILE A 409 -0.12 -14.81 23.80
CA ILE A 409 -0.53 -15.32 25.14
C ILE A 409 -1.81 -16.15 25.04
N LEU A 410 -2.75 -15.77 24.18
CA LEU A 410 -3.99 -16.50 23.95
C LEU A 410 -3.83 -17.69 22.99
N GLY A 411 -2.66 -17.85 22.37
CA GLY A 411 -2.32 -18.99 21.50
C GLY A 411 -2.58 -18.76 20.02
N ALA A 412 -2.74 -17.52 19.57
CA ALA A 412 -2.72 -17.18 18.15
C ALA A 412 -1.34 -17.47 17.54
N THR A 413 -1.29 -17.75 16.24
CA THR A 413 -0.04 -18.03 15.52
C THR A 413 0.71 -16.73 15.24
N SER A 414 1.96 -16.64 15.72
CA SER A 414 2.87 -15.52 15.49
C SER A 414 4.12 -15.95 14.70
N GLU A 415 3.89 -16.65 13.59
CA GLU A 415 4.96 -17.27 12.79
C GLU A 415 4.90 -16.85 11.33
N PHE A 416 3.96 -15.97 10.94
CA PHE A 416 3.96 -15.41 9.59
C PHE A 416 5.15 -14.47 9.40
N ASN A 417 5.51 -14.24 8.14
CA ASN A 417 6.65 -13.39 7.80
C ASN A 417 6.23 -12.43 6.69
N LYS A 418 6.44 -11.12 6.89
CA LYS A 418 6.16 -10.06 5.93
C LYS A 418 4.81 -10.21 5.22
N MET A 419 3.72 -10.09 6.01
CA MET A 419 2.37 -10.03 5.47
C MET A 419 2.06 -8.61 4.99
N GLU A 420 2.10 -8.43 3.70
CA GLU A 420 2.04 -7.13 3.02
C GLU A 420 0.62 -6.84 2.48
N GLY A 421 0.54 -6.58 1.18
CA GLY A 421 -0.66 -6.15 0.51
C GLY A 421 -1.81 -7.15 0.50
N LEU A 422 -3.02 -6.61 0.46
CA LEU A 422 -4.29 -7.35 0.42
C LEU A 422 -5.16 -6.89 -0.75
N ALA A 423 -5.77 -7.84 -1.44
CA ALA A 423 -6.78 -7.60 -2.46
C ALA A 423 -8.01 -8.47 -2.25
N VAL A 424 -9.18 -8.05 -2.76
CA VAL A 424 -10.45 -8.76 -2.60
C VAL A 424 -11.09 -8.97 -3.95
N ASN A 425 -11.52 -10.20 -4.22
CA ASN A 425 -12.40 -10.62 -5.29
C ASN A 425 -13.77 -10.94 -4.66
N ALA A 426 -14.65 -9.96 -4.69
CA ALA A 426 -15.94 -10.04 -4.03
C ALA A 426 -16.87 -11.08 -4.70
N GLU A 427 -16.79 -11.22 -6.04
CA GLU A 427 -17.63 -12.15 -6.80
C GLU A 427 -17.35 -13.61 -6.40
N ASP A 428 -16.08 -13.96 -6.20
CA ASP A 428 -15.66 -15.33 -5.89
C ASP A 428 -15.53 -15.61 -4.39
N HIS A 429 -15.84 -14.63 -3.51
CA HIS A 429 -15.63 -14.71 -2.04
C HIS A 429 -14.18 -15.09 -1.69
N LYS A 430 -13.23 -14.36 -2.30
CA LYS A 430 -11.80 -14.55 -2.09
C LYS A 430 -11.14 -13.24 -1.63
N ALA A 431 -10.13 -13.39 -0.81
CA ALA A 431 -9.11 -12.37 -0.64
C ALA A 431 -7.74 -12.93 -1.03
N TYR A 432 -6.82 -12.05 -1.36
CA TYR A 432 -5.45 -12.38 -1.66
C TYR A 432 -4.55 -11.63 -0.70
N MET A 433 -3.51 -12.30 -0.21
CA MET A 433 -2.53 -11.73 0.73
C MET A 433 -1.11 -12.02 0.22
N ALA A 434 -0.29 -11.00 0.14
CA ALA A 434 1.12 -11.14 -0.14
C ALA A 434 1.88 -11.55 1.12
N ILE A 435 2.76 -12.54 0.98
CA ILE A 435 3.80 -12.89 1.94
C ILE A 435 5.11 -12.77 1.19
N SER A 436 5.84 -11.66 1.43
CA SER A 436 7.02 -11.31 0.65
C SER A 436 8.13 -12.34 0.80
N TYR A 437 8.27 -12.94 1.98
CA TYR A 437 9.26 -13.97 2.25
C TYR A 437 8.62 -15.15 2.98
N GLN A 438 8.67 -16.34 2.40
CA GLN A 438 8.28 -17.56 3.10
C GLN A 438 9.55 -18.24 3.64
N GLU A 439 10.04 -17.74 4.76
CA GLU A 439 11.29 -18.17 5.38
C GLU A 439 11.24 -18.01 6.92
N GLY A 440 12.34 -18.29 7.58
CA GLY A 440 12.55 -17.98 8.99
C GLY A 440 11.47 -18.57 9.90
N SER A 441 10.59 -17.73 10.45
CA SER A 441 9.52 -18.17 11.38
C SER A 441 8.49 -19.08 10.73
N MET A 442 8.36 -19.09 9.39
CA MET A 442 7.44 -19.97 8.67
C MET A 442 8.02 -21.36 8.39
N GLU A 443 9.32 -21.57 8.60
CA GLU A 443 9.95 -22.88 8.51
C GLU A 443 9.84 -23.63 9.85
N LYS A 444 10.07 -24.94 9.81
CA LYS A 444 10.12 -25.75 11.02
C LYS A 444 11.22 -25.27 11.98
N GLN A 445 10.85 -24.91 13.19
CA GLN A 445 11.73 -24.36 14.22
C GLN A 445 11.84 -25.31 15.43
N GLU A 446 12.92 -26.09 15.54
CA GLU A 446 13.13 -26.97 16.70
C GLU A 446 13.33 -26.17 18.01
N GLY A 447 12.43 -26.35 18.97
CA GLY A 447 12.51 -25.70 20.29
C GLY A 447 11.96 -24.27 20.33
N ALA A 448 11.30 -23.82 19.25
CA ALA A 448 10.55 -22.57 19.26
C ALA A 448 9.41 -22.57 20.28
N VAL A 449 8.96 -21.39 20.65
CA VAL A 449 7.80 -21.20 21.54
C VAL A 449 6.51 -21.69 20.88
N GLN A 450 6.40 -21.49 19.58
CA GLN A 450 5.36 -22.00 18.68
C GLN A 450 6.04 -22.61 17.44
N ASP A 451 5.41 -23.59 16.81
CA ASP A 451 5.86 -24.27 15.59
C ASP A 451 4.62 -24.75 14.80
N ASP A 452 3.64 -23.83 14.65
CA ASP A 452 2.36 -24.07 13.95
C ASP A 452 2.57 -24.11 12.44
N ILE A 453 3.54 -23.34 11.95
CA ILE A 453 3.89 -23.23 10.53
C ILE A 453 5.19 -24.01 10.30
N GLN A 454 5.16 -24.97 9.38
CA GLN A 454 6.29 -25.80 8.99
C GLN A 454 6.31 -25.92 7.47
N LEU A 455 6.50 -24.80 6.79
CA LEU A 455 6.49 -24.72 5.33
C LEU A 455 7.91 -24.80 4.76
N PRO A 456 8.07 -25.21 3.49
CA PRO A 456 9.36 -25.12 2.82
C PRO A 456 9.79 -23.65 2.63
N ASN A 457 11.08 -23.40 2.66
CA ASN A 457 11.64 -22.10 2.32
C ASN A 457 11.33 -21.75 0.85
N ILE A 458 10.82 -20.54 0.61
CA ILE A 458 10.63 -19.87 -0.68
C ILE A 458 10.95 -18.38 -0.44
N GLU A 459 12.23 -18.01 -0.53
CA GLU A 459 12.69 -16.64 -0.25
C GLU A 459 12.01 -15.62 -1.18
N SER A 460 11.73 -16.00 -2.42
CA SER A 460 10.98 -15.19 -3.40
C SER A 460 9.49 -15.01 -3.08
N GLY A 461 9.00 -15.57 -1.98
CA GLY A 461 7.67 -15.34 -1.44
C GLY A 461 6.51 -15.99 -2.17
N VAL A 462 5.33 -15.78 -1.61
CA VAL A 462 4.07 -16.40 -2.07
C VAL A 462 2.92 -15.42 -1.90
N THR A 463 2.11 -15.25 -2.94
CA THR A 463 0.77 -14.67 -2.79
C THR A 463 -0.19 -15.79 -2.43
N TYR A 464 -0.93 -15.64 -1.32
CA TYR A 464 -1.93 -16.59 -0.84
C TYR A 464 -3.35 -16.19 -1.25
N GLU A 465 -4.21 -17.19 -1.48
CA GLU A 465 -5.66 -17.05 -1.63
C GLU A 465 -6.34 -17.42 -0.31
N LEU A 466 -7.17 -16.52 0.22
CA LEU A 466 -8.00 -16.71 1.41
C LEU A 466 -9.43 -17.03 0.99
N ASN A 467 -10.02 -18.09 1.56
CA ASN A 467 -11.42 -18.45 1.33
C ASN A 467 -12.31 -17.76 2.36
N LEU A 468 -13.15 -16.82 1.92
CA LEU A 468 -14.08 -16.06 2.77
C LEU A 468 -15.40 -16.81 2.93
N GLN A 469 -15.87 -17.00 4.15
CA GLN A 469 -17.06 -17.80 4.46
C GLN A 469 -17.96 -17.10 5.49
N GLU A 470 -19.26 -17.30 5.34
CA GLU A 470 -20.28 -16.92 6.31
C GLU A 470 -20.44 -17.95 7.43
N GLY A 471 -21.06 -17.56 8.55
CA GLY A 471 -21.47 -18.47 9.60
C GLY A 471 -20.34 -19.04 10.45
N GLN A 472 -19.16 -18.39 10.43
CA GLN A 472 -18.01 -18.81 11.23
C GLN A 472 -18.22 -18.46 12.72
N ALA A 473 -17.55 -19.21 13.57
CA ALA A 473 -17.45 -18.94 15.01
C ALA A 473 -16.00 -18.80 15.43
N ASP A 474 -15.76 -18.12 16.54
CA ASP A 474 -14.44 -18.05 17.16
C ASP A 474 -14.12 -19.32 17.96
N ARG A 475 -12.94 -19.36 18.55
CA ARG A 475 -12.45 -20.50 19.35
C ARG A 475 -13.38 -20.86 20.54
N ASP A 476 -14.14 -19.90 21.05
CA ASP A 476 -15.02 -20.08 22.19
C ASP A 476 -16.48 -20.42 21.75
N ASP A 477 -16.68 -20.81 20.49
CA ASP A 477 -17.95 -21.09 19.83
C ASP A 477 -18.91 -19.87 19.78
N GLU A 478 -18.38 -18.61 19.93
CA GLU A 478 -19.15 -17.41 19.73
C GLU A 478 -19.22 -17.08 18.23
N LYS A 479 -20.42 -16.79 17.72
CA LYS A 479 -20.61 -16.41 16.32
C LYS A 479 -19.84 -15.15 15.98
N ILE A 480 -19.05 -15.18 14.89
CA ILE A 480 -18.46 -14.00 14.30
C ILE A 480 -19.50 -13.31 13.43
N GLU A 481 -19.81 -12.06 13.72
CA GLU A 481 -20.87 -11.30 13.04
C GLU A 481 -20.39 -10.72 11.70
N SER A 482 -19.89 -11.60 10.82
CA SER A 482 -19.43 -11.30 9.45
C SER A 482 -19.84 -12.42 8.50
N ASP A 483 -20.10 -12.06 7.25
CA ASP A 483 -20.35 -13.00 6.15
C ASP A 483 -19.06 -13.29 5.33
N TYR A 484 -17.92 -12.68 5.70
CA TYR A 484 -16.65 -12.72 4.95
C TYR A 484 -15.46 -13.08 5.85
N VAL A 485 -15.61 -14.08 6.71
CA VAL A 485 -14.52 -14.54 7.59
C VAL A 485 -13.56 -15.44 6.82
N PRO A 486 -12.25 -15.17 6.78
CA PRO A 486 -11.28 -16.10 6.23
C PRO A 486 -11.28 -17.41 7.01
N ALA A 487 -11.61 -18.51 6.34
CA ALA A 487 -11.68 -19.85 6.93
C ALA A 487 -10.46 -20.71 6.60
N SER A 488 -9.77 -20.40 5.51
CA SER A 488 -8.53 -21.07 5.10
C SER A 488 -7.69 -20.21 4.17
N MET A 489 -6.40 -20.52 4.08
CA MET A 489 -5.48 -19.92 3.12
C MET A 489 -4.70 -20.98 2.37
N ASN A 490 -4.37 -20.69 1.09
CA ASN A 490 -3.67 -21.60 0.19
C ASN A 490 -2.69 -20.80 -0.67
N GLY A 491 -1.48 -21.33 -0.89
CA GLY A 491 -0.53 -20.71 -1.81
C GLY A 491 -1.10 -20.64 -3.24
N PHE A 492 -0.99 -19.49 -3.88
CA PHE A 492 -1.69 -19.15 -5.12
C PHE A 492 -0.75 -18.75 -6.25
N VAL A 493 0.08 -17.70 -6.06
CA VAL A 493 1.15 -17.32 -6.99
C VAL A 493 2.47 -17.43 -6.24
N LEU A 494 3.43 -18.17 -6.81
CA LEU A 494 4.70 -18.46 -6.17
C LEU A 494 5.85 -17.84 -6.95
N GLY A 495 6.85 -17.37 -6.22
CA GLY A 495 8.16 -17.09 -6.75
C GLY A 495 8.98 -18.37 -6.99
N GLU A 496 10.19 -18.20 -7.49
CA GLU A 496 11.16 -19.29 -7.71
C GLU A 496 12.57 -18.77 -7.44
N ASP A 497 13.21 -19.32 -6.42
CA ASP A 497 14.56 -18.95 -6.04
C ASP A 497 15.59 -19.54 -7.02
N LEU A 498 16.59 -18.76 -7.41
CA LEU A 498 17.70 -19.23 -8.23
C LEU A 498 18.81 -19.82 -7.34
N SER A 499 19.43 -20.89 -7.79
CA SER A 499 20.55 -21.51 -7.08
C SER A 499 21.84 -20.65 -7.07
N SER A 500 21.89 -19.60 -7.88
CA SER A 500 22.96 -18.60 -7.95
C SER A 500 22.45 -17.39 -8.72
N PRO A 501 23.00 -16.17 -8.44
CA PRO A 501 22.61 -14.98 -9.17
C PRO A 501 22.78 -15.15 -10.68
N ASP A 502 21.86 -14.57 -11.46
CA ASP A 502 22.01 -14.47 -12.90
C ASP A 502 22.98 -13.33 -13.29
N GLY A 503 23.23 -13.13 -14.60
CA GLY A 503 24.15 -12.08 -15.07
C GLY A 503 23.70 -10.65 -14.78
N LEU A 504 22.43 -10.43 -14.44
CA LEU A 504 21.88 -9.14 -14.07
C LEU A 504 21.78 -8.95 -12.54
N GLY A 505 22.15 -9.97 -11.75
CA GLY A 505 22.16 -9.91 -10.29
C GLY A 505 20.83 -10.37 -9.66
N ASN A 506 19.92 -10.97 -10.44
CA ASN A 506 18.71 -11.53 -9.87
C ASN A 506 19.01 -12.83 -9.13
N THR A 507 18.47 -13.00 -7.94
CA THR A 507 18.50 -14.24 -7.14
C THR A 507 17.18 -14.98 -7.15
N ALA A 508 16.12 -14.41 -7.74
CA ALA A 508 14.88 -15.07 -8.09
C ALA A 508 14.69 -15.12 -9.62
N ASN A 509 13.84 -16.04 -10.09
CA ASN A 509 13.53 -16.18 -11.52
C ASN A 509 12.80 -14.94 -12.05
N PRO A 510 13.40 -14.13 -12.94
CA PRO A 510 12.80 -12.87 -13.39
C PRO A 510 11.54 -13.05 -14.26
N ASP A 511 11.14 -14.26 -14.62
CA ASP A 511 9.89 -14.54 -15.31
C ASP A 511 8.73 -14.93 -14.38
N LEU A 512 8.97 -14.94 -13.07
CA LEU A 512 7.98 -15.14 -12.00
C LEU A 512 8.00 -13.95 -11.05
N VAL A 513 7.02 -13.87 -10.14
CA VAL A 513 6.97 -12.85 -9.08
C VAL A 513 8.08 -13.13 -8.06
N ALA A 514 8.73 -12.09 -7.57
CA ALA A 514 9.59 -12.20 -6.40
C ALA A 514 9.17 -11.17 -5.35
N ASN A 515 9.11 -11.62 -4.10
CA ASN A 515 8.74 -10.80 -2.95
C ASN A 515 7.49 -9.96 -3.26
N PRO A 516 6.32 -10.63 -3.46
CA PRO A 516 5.06 -9.93 -3.69
C PRO A 516 4.76 -9.02 -2.50
N ASP A 517 4.41 -7.80 -2.81
CA ASP A 517 4.10 -6.80 -1.80
C ASP A 517 2.70 -6.22 -2.08
N ASN A 518 2.62 -5.12 -2.81
CA ASN A 518 1.37 -4.46 -3.14
C ASN A 518 0.43 -5.34 -3.98
N LEU A 519 -0.81 -5.49 -3.56
CA LEU A 519 -1.83 -6.22 -4.31
C LEU A 519 -3.03 -5.34 -4.64
N SER A 520 -3.58 -5.50 -5.85
CA SER A 520 -4.86 -4.90 -6.22
C SER A 520 -5.62 -5.77 -7.21
N TYR A 521 -6.90 -6.01 -6.95
CA TYR A 521 -7.76 -6.79 -7.84
C TYR A 521 -8.69 -5.88 -8.62
N SER A 522 -8.83 -6.16 -9.93
CA SER A 522 -9.83 -5.54 -10.80
C SER A 522 -10.93 -6.53 -11.10
N GLU A 523 -12.14 -6.22 -10.66
CA GLU A 523 -13.35 -6.99 -10.98
C GLU A 523 -13.65 -6.91 -12.49
N ASP A 524 -13.54 -5.73 -13.09
CA ASP A 524 -13.76 -5.51 -14.52
C ASP A 524 -12.85 -6.38 -15.39
N LEU A 525 -11.60 -6.57 -15.00
CA LEU A 525 -10.58 -7.27 -15.77
C LEU A 525 -10.38 -8.73 -15.30
N ASN A 526 -10.97 -9.11 -14.17
CA ASN A 526 -10.73 -10.39 -13.49
C ASN A 526 -9.22 -10.68 -13.32
N THR A 527 -8.50 -9.66 -12.90
CA THR A 527 -7.03 -9.65 -12.85
C THR A 527 -6.55 -9.20 -11.47
N LEU A 528 -5.67 -10.01 -10.87
CA LEU A 528 -4.89 -9.63 -9.71
C LEU A 528 -3.61 -8.96 -10.20
N PHE A 529 -3.40 -7.69 -9.83
CA PHE A 529 -2.16 -6.98 -10.03
C PHE A 529 -1.28 -7.17 -8.80
N ILE A 530 0.02 -7.42 -9.03
CA ILE A 530 1.02 -7.70 -7.99
C ILE A 530 2.20 -6.79 -8.23
N GLY A 531 2.56 -5.98 -7.25
CA GLY A 531 3.80 -5.19 -7.19
C GLY A 531 4.85 -5.94 -6.38
N GLU A 532 6.11 -5.66 -6.64
CA GLU A 532 7.26 -6.24 -5.95
C GLU A 532 7.96 -5.20 -5.09
N ASP A 533 8.27 -5.58 -3.85
CA ASP A 533 9.36 -5.02 -3.05
C ASP A 533 10.43 -6.11 -2.91
N SER A 534 11.32 -6.18 -3.89
CA SER A 534 12.20 -7.33 -4.03
C SER A 534 13.67 -6.96 -4.01
N GLY A 535 14.35 -7.42 -2.96
CA GLY A 535 15.80 -7.54 -2.96
C GLY A 535 16.32 -8.64 -3.90
N MET A 536 15.47 -9.55 -4.38
CA MET A 536 15.86 -10.69 -5.23
C MET A 536 15.81 -10.38 -6.73
N HIS A 537 15.05 -9.36 -7.15
CA HIS A 537 15.12 -8.80 -8.51
C HIS A 537 15.94 -7.52 -8.56
N THR A 538 16.74 -7.36 -9.58
CA THR A 538 17.54 -6.14 -9.78
C THR A 538 16.66 -4.96 -10.23
N ASN A 539 15.67 -5.22 -11.08
CA ASN A 539 14.55 -4.31 -11.33
C ASN A 539 13.29 -4.97 -10.84
N ASN A 540 12.47 -4.26 -10.08
CA ASN A 540 11.17 -4.74 -9.64
C ASN A 540 10.10 -4.52 -10.70
N PHE A 541 8.99 -5.27 -10.61
CA PHE A 541 7.97 -5.35 -11.63
C PHE A 541 6.56 -5.16 -11.07
N VAL A 542 5.65 -4.73 -11.96
CA VAL A 542 4.22 -4.95 -11.77
C VAL A 542 3.76 -6.07 -12.69
N TRP A 543 3.02 -7.00 -12.12
CA TRP A 543 2.48 -8.16 -12.80
C TRP A 543 0.96 -8.07 -12.90
N ALA A 544 0.40 -8.64 -13.98
CA ALA A 544 -1.01 -8.91 -14.15
C ALA A 544 -1.23 -10.43 -14.17
N TYR A 545 -1.99 -10.94 -13.21
CA TYR A 545 -2.35 -12.35 -13.09
C TYR A 545 -3.84 -12.53 -13.36
N ASP A 546 -4.18 -13.13 -14.50
CA ASP A 546 -5.55 -13.51 -14.85
C ASP A 546 -5.97 -14.72 -14.00
N VAL A 547 -6.89 -14.52 -13.06
CA VAL A 547 -7.26 -15.55 -12.08
C VAL A 547 -7.99 -16.74 -12.71
N LYS A 548 -8.66 -16.57 -13.85
CA LYS A 548 -9.36 -17.64 -14.59
C LYS A 548 -8.40 -18.51 -15.38
N THR A 549 -7.54 -17.87 -16.17
CA THR A 549 -6.61 -18.58 -17.07
C THR A 549 -5.30 -18.93 -16.39
N LYS A 550 -5.03 -18.38 -15.21
CA LYS A 550 -3.78 -18.50 -14.44
C LYS A 550 -2.56 -18.02 -15.21
N LYS A 551 -2.76 -17.05 -16.10
CA LYS A 551 -1.71 -16.46 -16.89
C LYS A 551 -1.09 -15.28 -16.13
N LEU A 552 0.21 -15.36 -15.87
CA LEU A 552 1.04 -14.28 -15.35
C LEU A 552 1.67 -13.47 -16.50
N SER A 553 1.65 -12.14 -16.40
CA SER A 553 2.23 -11.25 -17.40
C SER A 553 2.93 -10.07 -16.70
N ARG A 554 4.23 -9.88 -16.97
CA ARG A 554 4.97 -8.68 -16.53
C ARG A 554 4.51 -7.49 -17.34
N ILE A 555 3.95 -6.45 -16.70
CA ILE A 555 3.33 -5.31 -17.40
C ILE A 555 4.05 -3.96 -17.17
N LEU A 556 4.92 -3.87 -16.17
CA LEU A 556 5.74 -2.69 -15.89
C LEU A 556 7.08 -3.13 -15.31
N SER A 557 8.12 -2.36 -15.56
CA SER A 557 9.40 -2.41 -14.85
C SER A 557 9.69 -1.03 -14.26
N VAL A 558 10.07 -0.97 -12.99
CA VAL A 558 10.52 0.24 -12.31
C VAL A 558 12.06 0.35 -12.36
N PRO A 559 12.67 1.47 -11.96
CA PRO A 559 14.14 1.63 -12.00
C PRO A 559 14.86 0.57 -11.14
N VAL A 560 16.10 0.30 -11.46
CA VAL A 560 16.93 -0.62 -10.69
C VAL A 560 16.94 -0.24 -9.21
N GLY A 561 16.78 -1.24 -8.31
CA GLY A 561 16.71 -1.07 -6.87
C GLY A 561 15.52 -0.30 -6.35
N ALA A 562 14.58 0.09 -7.22
CA ALA A 562 13.33 0.70 -6.79
C ALA A 562 12.27 -0.37 -6.55
N GLU A 563 11.42 -0.14 -5.57
CA GLU A 563 10.21 -0.91 -5.30
C GLU A 563 9.08 -0.50 -6.26
N ALA A 564 8.25 -1.45 -6.68
CA ALA A 564 7.06 -1.25 -7.51
C ALA A 564 5.80 -1.19 -6.62
N THR A 565 5.46 0.00 -6.15
CA THR A 565 4.50 0.24 -5.07
C THR A 565 3.31 1.12 -5.49
N GLY A 566 2.46 1.53 -4.55
CA GLY A 566 1.31 2.40 -4.79
C GLY A 566 0.23 1.76 -5.67
N LEU A 567 0.16 0.44 -5.69
CA LEU A 567 -0.61 -0.33 -6.67
C LEU A 567 -2.12 -0.27 -6.39
N ARG A 568 -2.87 0.31 -7.32
CA ARG A 568 -4.32 0.38 -7.24
C ARG A 568 -4.99 0.21 -8.60
N ALA A 569 -5.77 -0.86 -8.77
CA ALA A 569 -6.67 -0.99 -9.91
C ALA A 569 -7.83 0.01 -9.75
N VAL A 570 -8.10 0.76 -10.82
CA VAL A 570 -9.19 1.74 -10.90
C VAL A 570 -10.09 1.34 -12.06
N ASP A 571 -11.21 0.73 -11.73
CA ASP A 571 -12.16 0.22 -12.69
C ASP A 571 -13.12 1.32 -13.16
N SER A 572 -13.34 1.36 -14.47
CA SER A 572 -14.39 2.16 -15.13
C SER A 572 -14.45 3.64 -14.77
N MET A 573 -13.28 4.29 -14.59
CA MET A 573 -13.23 5.75 -14.46
C MET A 573 -13.56 6.41 -15.80
N LYS A 574 -14.83 6.75 -16.01
CA LYS A 574 -15.41 7.15 -17.30
C LYS A 574 -15.24 6.01 -18.31
N ASP A 575 -14.45 6.15 -19.38
CA ASP A 575 -14.27 5.14 -20.43
C ASP A 575 -12.88 4.48 -20.38
N SER A 576 -12.20 4.51 -19.23
CA SER A 576 -10.83 4.01 -19.04
C SER A 576 -10.68 3.28 -17.72
N ASN A 577 -9.86 2.23 -17.73
CA ASN A 577 -9.32 1.60 -16.54
C ASN A 577 -7.86 2.05 -16.37
N TYR A 578 -7.40 2.12 -15.12
CA TYR A 578 -6.02 2.45 -14.78
C TYR A 578 -5.49 1.49 -13.74
N VAL A 579 -4.17 1.38 -13.68
CA VAL A 579 -3.48 0.80 -12.53
C VAL A 579 -2.54 1.88 -12.01
N LEU A 580 -2.87 2.48 -10.86
CA LEU A 580 -1.96 3.40 -10.19
C LEU A 580 -0.72 2.60 -9.79
N SER A 581 0.45 3.18 -9.93
CA SER A 581 1.71 2.54 -9.58
C SER A 581 2.78 3.60 -9.39
N ASN A 582 3.48 3.52 -8.28
CA ASN A 582 4.61 4.35 -7.92
C ASN A 582 5.92 3.57 -8.08
N TYR A 583 7.02 4.25 -7.84
CA TYR A 583 8.30 3.64 -7.50
C TYR A 583 8.96 4.46 -6.40
N GLN A 584 9.56 3.79 -5.42
CA GLN A 584 10.25 4.43 -4.31
C GLN A 584 11.73 4.01 -4.25
N HIS A 585 12.55 4.80 -3.54
CA HIS A 585 13.99 4.63 -3.28
C HIS A 585 14.82 4.06 -4.45
N PRO A 586 14.77 4.66 -5.68
CA PRO A 586 15.47 4.11 -6.84
C PRO A 586 16.99 4.03 -6.60
N GLY A 587 17.58 2.90 -6.96
CA GLY A 587 19.01 2.63 -6.77
C GLY A 587 19.37 2.09 -5.39
N ALA A 588 18.40 1.83 -4.50
CA ALA A 588 18.63 1.11 -3.25
C ALA A 588 19.30 -0.24 -3.53
N ASP A 589 20.16 -0.70 -2.63
CA ASP A 589 20.88 -1.99 -2.67
C ASP A 589 21.69 -2.27 -3.97
N LEU A 590 21.81 -1.27 -4.85
CA LEU A 590 22.54 -1.45 -6.11
C LEU A 590 24.01 -1.82 -5.89
N ASP A 591 24.63 -1.33 -4.83
CA ASP A 591 26.01 -1.65 -4.44
C ASP A 591 26.17 -3.11 -3.97
N GLU A 592 25.13 -3.75 -3.46
CA GLU A 592 25.10 -5.14 -3.01
C GLU A 592 24.90 -6.15 -4.17
N LYS A 593 24.35 -5.71 -5.32
CA LYS A 593 24.02 -6.59 -6.45
C LYS A 593 25.25 -7.08 -7.21
N GLU A 594 25.32 -8.38 -7.50
CA GLU A 594 26.34 -9.02 -8.34
C GLU A 594 25.99 -8.93 -9.83
N ILE A 595 26.16 -7.77 -10.45
CA ILE A 595 25.85 -7.54 -11.87
C ILE A 595 27.10 -7.74 -12.74
N THR A 596 27.00 -8.61 -13.74
CA THR A 596 28.08 -8.95 -14.68
C THR A 596 27.69 -8.78 -16.16
N ALA A 597 26.39 -8.71 -16.47
CA ALA A 597 25.90 -8.57 -17.85
C ALA A 597 25.99 -7.14 -18.39
N VAL A 598 26.07 -6.14 -17.51
CA VAL A 598 26.31 -4.72 -17.84
C VAL A 598 27.42 -4.16 -16.97
N ASP A 599 28.01 -3.02 -17.36
CA ASP A 599 28.98 -2.32 -16.52
C ASP A 599 28.25 -1.67 -15.32
N LYS A 600 28.50 -2.20 -14.11
CA LYS A 600 27.85 -1.74 -12.87
C LYS A 600 28.16 -0.27 -12.56
N ASN A 601 29.39 0.20 -12.80
CA ASN A 601 29.75 1.60 -12.56
C ASN A 601 29.02 2.54 -13.55
N GLU A 602 28.86 2.11 -14.81
CA GLU A 602 28.08 2.85 -15.80
C GLU A 602 26.59 2.87 -15.41
N LEU A 603 26.06 1.77 -14.88
CA LEU A 603 24.68 1.70 -14.37
C LEU A 603 24.46 2.64 -13.19
N GLU A 604 25.34 2.62 -12.18
CA GLU A 604 25.27 3.53 -11.03
C GLU A 604 25.35 5.01 -11.47
N GLN A 605 26.27 5.33 -12.41
CA GLN A 605 26.36 6.70 -12.91
C GLN A 605 25.10 7.10 -13.66
N ALA A 606 24.53 6.21 -14.46
CA ALA A 606 23.28 6.47 -15.17
C ALA A 606 22.09 6.68 -14.21
N MET A 607 22.04 5.95 -13.08
CA MET A 607 21.03 6.19 -12.02
C MET A 607 21.21 7.57 -11.38
N LYS A 608 22.45 7.93 -10.98
CA LYS A 608 22.77 9.26 -10.42
C LYS A 608 22.37 10.40 -11.36
N ASP A 609 22.61 10.22 -12.66
CA ASP A 609 22.30 11.23 -13.68
C ASP A 609 20.79 11.33 -14.00
N THR A 610 20.01 10.29 -13.72
CA THR A 610 18.56 10.21 -14.07
C THR A 610 17.66 10.60 -12.92
N LEU A 611 17.76 9.90 -11.79
CA LEU A 611 16.85 10.03 -10.64
C LEU A 611 17.56 10.39 -9.33
N GLY A 612 18.89 10.19 -9.26
CA GLY A 612 19.62 10.09 -8.00
C GLY A 612 19.51 8.67 -7.41
N ILE A 613 20.38 8.34 -6.46
CA ILE A 613 20.28 7.10 -5.68
C ILE A 613 19.57 7.45 -4.39
N MET A 614 18.39 6.90 -4.16
CA MET A 614 17.51 7.21 -3.01
C MET A 614 17.25 8.72 -2.86
N GLU A 615 17.01 9.42 -3.98
CA GLU A 615 16.77 10.87 -3.97
C GLU A 615 15.40 11.25 -4.55
N THR A 616 14.79 10.38 -5.38
CA THR A 616 13.61 10.79 -6.14
C THR A 616 12.68 9.61 -6.41
N GLY A 617 11.63 9.49 -5.63
CA GLY A 617 10.51 8.60 -5.95
C GLY A 617 9.52 9.23 -6.94
N GLY A 618 8.72 8.40 -7.59
CA GLY A 618 7.75 8.84 -8.59
C GLY A 618 6.35 8.31 -8.38
N VAL A 619 5.38 9.19 -8.54
CA VAL A 619 3.94 8.86 -8.49
C VAL A 619 3.38 8.83 -9.90
N GLY A 620 2.69 7.73 -10.27
CA GLY A 620 2.20 7.56 -11.64
C GLY A 620 1.14 6.48 -11.79
N TYR A 621 0.92 6.09 -13.03
CA TYR A 621 -0.09 5.07 -13.35
C TYR A 621 0.15 4.42 -14.71
N ILE A 622 -0.34 3.19 -14.86
CA ILE A 622 -0.41 2.48 -16.14
C ILE A 622 -1.71 2.85 -16.82
N SER A 623 -1.62 3.26 -18.10
CA SER A 623 -2.74 3.65 -18.97
C SER A 623 -2.78 2.78 -20.23
N GLY A 624 -3.82 2.98 -21.06
CA GLY A 624 -4.05 2.22 -22.30
C GLY A 624 -5.01 1.04 -22.12
N ILE A 625 -5.57 0.86 -20.92
CA ILE A 625 -6.57 -0.16 -20.61
C ILE A 625 -7.96 0.46 -20.85
N PRO A 626 -8.77 -0.07 -21.80
CA PRO A 626 -10.11 0.48 -22.04
C PRO A 626 -11.05 0.11 -20.89
N GLY A 627 -11.97 1.02 -20.56
CA GLY A 627 -13.04 0.75 -19.59
C GLY A 627 -13.99 -0.34 -20.10
N MET A 628 -14.36 -1.26 -19.23
CA MET A 628 -15.39 -2.26 -19.51
C MET A 628 -16.76 -1.60 -19.37
N ASP A 629 -17.65 -1.78 -20.36
CA ASP A 629 -19.01 -1.20 -20.33
C ASP A 629 -19.90 -2.08 -19.43
N THR A 630 -19.62 -2.09 -18.11
CA THR A 630 -20.33 -2.90 -17.09
C THR A 630 -21.64 -2.24 -16.61
N LYS A 631 -22.02 -1.08 -17.15
CA LYS A 631 -23.26 -0.35 -16.80
C LYS A 631 -24.57 -1.11 -17.12
N GLY A 632 -24.64 -2.39 -16.77
CA GLY A 632 -25.82 -3.21 -17.04
C GLY A 632 -26.10 -4.36 -16.07
N GLU A 633 -25.14 -4.85 -15.32
CA GLU A 633 -25.31 -6.13 -14.60
C GLU A 633 -25.01 -6.10 -13.08
N HIS A 634 -24.31 -5.10 -12.57
CA HIS A 634 -23.99 -5.01 -11.12
C HIS A 634 -24.51 -3.71 -10.49
N HIS A 635 -25.84 -3.60 -10.32
CA HIS A 635 -26.42 -2.67 -9.36
C HIS A 635 -26.53 -3.36 -7.99
N HIS A 636 -25.57 -3.21 -7.11
CA HIS A 636 -25.85 -3.22 -5.68
C HIS A 636 -26.81 -2.06 -5.43
N LYS A 637 -28.08 -2.41 -5.17
CA LYS A 637 -29.13 -1.45 -4.81
C LYS A 637 -28.88 -0.93 -3.39
N GLY A 638 -27.98 0.03 -3.28
CA GLY A 638 -27.99 0.97 -2.16
C GLY A 638 -28.96 2.10 -2.49
N HIS A 639 -30.23 1.91 -2.25
CA HIS A 639 -31.23 2.97 -2.36
C HIS A 639 -31.22 3.77 -1.06
N TYR A 640 -30.52 4.88 -1.04
CA TYR A 640 -30.71 5.89 0.01
C TYR A 640 -31.61 6.99 -0.53
N ASP A 641 -32.90 6.85 -0.25
CA ASP A 641 -33.87 7.96 -0.26
C ASP A 641 -33.62 8.83 0.98
N HIS A 642 -32.84 9.90 0.83
CA HIS A 642 -32.88 10.99 1.81
C HIS A 642 -34.25 11.69 1.73
N LYS A 643 -35.17 11.30 2.61
CA LYS A 643 -36.32 12.14 2.95
C LYS A 643 -35.81 13.33 3.75
N GLU A 644 -35.75 14.49 3.10
CA GLU A 644 -35.76 15.77 3.80
C GLU A 644 -37.07 15.86 4.61
N GLU A 645 -36.96 15.76 5.94
CA GLU A 645 -38.06 16.15 6.83
C GLU A 645 -38.06 17.67 6.93
N ASP A 646 -39.01 18.27 6.18
CA ASP A 646 -39.46 19.65 6.35
C ASP A 646 -39.91 19.88 7.80
N ARG A 647 -39.06 20.53 8.60
CA ARG A 647 -39.49 21.16 9.86
C ARG A 647 -40.32 22.40 9.54
N LYS A 648 -41.64 22.25 9.51
CA LYS A 648 -42.58 23.34 9.56
C LYS A 648 -42.63 23.90 10.99
N ASP A 649 -42.21 25.16 11.11
CA ASP A 649 -42.52 26.02 12.24
C ASP A 649 -44.03 26.04 12.51
N HIS A 650 -44.41 25.68 13.72
CA HIS A 650 -45.68 26.05 14.29
C HIS A 650 -45.47 27.02 15.46
N ASP A 651 -45.45 28.30 15.07
CA ASP A 651 -45.76 29.40 15.95
C ASP A 651 -47.28 29.44 16.15
N SER A 652 -47.77 29.30 17.38
CA SER A 652 -48.97 30.01 17.85
C SER A 652 -49.29 29.77 19.33
N LYS A 653 -49.15 30.82 20.09
CA LYS A 653 -50.11 31.36 21.11
C LYS A 653 -50.80 30.38 22.08
N LYS A 654 -50.38 30.36 23.32
CA LYS A 654 -51.06 31.00 24.44
C LYS A 654 -50.20 30.95 25.71
#